data_4b9fd3a9f7bacefb53cea9b68a66c269
#
_entry.id   4b9fd3a9f7bacefb53cea9b68a66c269
#
_cell.length_a   1.000
_cell.length_b   1.000
_cell.length_c   1.000
_cell.angle_alpha   90.00
_cell.angle_beta   90.00
_cell.angle_gamma   90.00
#
_symmetry.space_group_name_H-M   'P 1'
#
loop_
_entity.id
_entity.type
_entity.pdbx_description
1 polymer ?
#
loop_
_entity_poly.entity_id
_entity_poly.type
_entity_poly.pdbx_seq_one_letter_code
_entity_poly.pdbx_strand_id
1 'polypeptide(L)'
;MKYKRNTKRAHVPETKTRRYEKIFIILSLIFFAVYPFIARVTVLAVTADEEYRFSTTNGRICDIALYPKEIAIAAFAAVAILFFAAEMIFPDHPEHLDINRFKNIRLPFIFMLGMLLFASLSFAFSKNREVAFWGVHTEYEGYLALISYLAVCLFGIYYMRKDDAIELLKGFVTIISIVAGALCCVELLWKPILEFRLVQHLISSKELRELAESIRSLYFTGQSSMMFNNPGFLGGFAALMIPIDVALYAEAKGLPRKCLHLAALVLMCVAMYGSHSRAAEASLIVSIPIALIPSIRKLKKEAGSMLLPAVIAMVLCIVTVAGMAAAVRAKNGTQEASGPAAKAERLFKLDKAQLERGMLFFTSGDDTLVCSVDRKKLEEYLSKDTDEKAFVDCISFMDYAGNALGTQYSRFDNNRVDLHLEGVAPADPRFDMITVATEGRMVYFCFGYDGPAQFAMTETGFRSFIQGEKLEDSIPQPKVTGLERFYSFGTGRGYIWIQSLPVMKECLLIGKGCGNFAFNFVQNEMVGLLNTNGSTKYVIDRPHNWYIQSFVSNGLPYVLCMLALFVFVLLRFIVMAKRKELEHFDAGLFGACLGFMITGIINDSCVTVNPIFWLLFGVAVIRTAGASVRKKAQNAA
;
A
#
# COMPACT_ATOMS: atom_id res chain seq x y z
N MET A 1 16.80 -69.70 12.29
CA MET A 1 16.48 -68.39 12.88
C MET A 1 15.85 -67.49 11.81
N LYS A 2 14.51 -67.32 11.83
CA LYS A 2 13.78 -66.44 10.89
C LYS A 2 13.68 -65.07 11.53
N TYR A 3 14.36 -64.06 10.99
CA TYR A 3 14.24 -62.67 11.38
C TYR A 3 12.84 -62.17 10.93
N LYS A 4 11.95 -61.93 11.89
CA LYS A 4 10.69 -61.22 11.65
C LYS A 4 11.01 -59.78 11.27
N ARG A 5 10.77 -59.39 10.00
CA ARG A 5 10.74 -58.01 9.58
C ARG A 5 9.60 -57.29 10.31
N ASN A 6 9.96 -56.39 11.25
CA ASN A 6 9.03 -55.42 11.80
C ASN A 6 8.51 -54.53 10.68
N THR A 7 7.29 -54.78 10.26
CA THR A 7 6.53 -53.86 9.40
C THR A 7 6.35 -52.54 10.15
N LYS A 8 7.05 -51.51 9.73
CA LYS A 8 6.83 -50.14 10.18
C LYS A 8 5.34 -49.81 10.02
N ARG A 9 4.64 -49.62 11.13
CA ARG A 9 3.28 -49.08 11.16
C ARG A 9 3.25 -47.81 10.29
N ALA A 10 2.36 -47.78 9.31
CA ALA A 10 2.07 -46.57 8.54
C ALA A 10 1.61 -45.52 9.53
N HIS A 11 2.32 -44.40 9.59
CA HIS A 11 2.03 -43.29 10.49
C HIS A 11 0.74 -42.64 10.01
N VAL A 12 -0.36 -42.83 10.74
CA VAL A 12 -1.61 -42.11 10.55
C VAL A 12 -1.34 -40.65 10.90
N PRO A 13 -1.58 -39.69 10.01
CA PRO A 13 -1.37 -38.27 10.34
C PRO A 13 -2.26 -37.90 11.53
N GLU A 14 -1.68 -37.28 12.54
CA GLU A 14 -2.44 -36.70 13.66
C GLU A 14 -3.48 -35.71 13.13
N THR A 15 -4.74 -36.01 13.23
CA THR A 15 -5.85 -35.17 12.71
C THR A 15 -6.28 -34.06 13.69
N LYS A 16 -5.85 -34.14 14.96
CA LYS A 16 -6.25 -33.20 16.03
C LYS A 16 -5.05 -32.47 16.64
N THR A 17 -5.23 -31.18 16.92
CA THR A 17 -4.25 -30.37 17.66
C THR A 17 -4.23 -30.73 19.15
N ARG A 18 -3.06 -30.58 19.79
CA ARG A 18 -2.95 -30.69 21.24
C ARG A 18 -3.67 -29.53 21.92
N ARG A 19 -4.06 -29.72 23.20
CA ARG A 19 -4.84 -28.71 23.94
C ARG A 19 -4.11 -27.37 24.03
N TYR A 20 -2.82 -27.35 24.34
CA TYR A 20 -2.04 -26.12 24.44
C TYR A 20 -1.76 -25.47 23.07
N GLU A 21 -1.45 -26.27 22.02
CA GLU A 21 -1.35 -25.77 20.64
C GLU A 21 -2.68 -25.13 20.20
N LYS A 22 -3.81 -25.78 20.52
CA LYS A 22 -5.14 -25.27 20.19
C LYS A 22 -5.44 -23.94 20.88
N ILE A 23 -5.07 -23.81 22.16
CA ILE A 23 -5.21 -22.54 22.89
C ILE A 23 -4.36 -21.46 22.22
N PHE A 24 -3.09 -21.77 21.90
CA PHE A 24 -2.20 -20.83 21.22
C PHE A 24 -2.74 -20.41 19.85
N ILE A 25 -3.24 -21.36 19.05
CA ILE A 25 -3.88 -21.07 17.76
C ILE A 25 -5.09 -20.16 17.94
N ILE A 26 -5.97 -20.43 18.90
CA ILE A 26 -7.18 -19.61 19.17
C ILE A 26 -6.76 -18.19 19.56
N LEU A 27 -5.82 -18.02 20.49
CA LEU A 27 -5.34 -16.70 20.91
C LEU A 27 -4.67 -15.96 19.75
N SER A 28 -3.91 -16.66 18.91
CA SER A 28 -3.30 -16.09 17.72
C SER A 28 -4.35 -15.62 16.69
N LEU A 29 -5.39 -16.42 16.44
CA LEU A 29 -6.46 -16.03 15.53
C LEU A 29 -7.27 -14.85 16.08
N ILE A 30 -7.50 -14.79 17.40
CA ILE A 30 -8.11 -13.61 18.05
C ILE A 30 -7.22 -12.38 17.85
N PHE A 31 -5.90 -12.51 18.04
CA PHE A 31 -4.97 -11.43 17.75
C PHE A 31 -5.10 -10.93 16.31
N PHE A 32 -5.06 -11.84 15.31
CA PHE A 32 -5.20 -11.46 13.91
C PHE A 32 -6.59 -10.90 13.58
N ALA A 33 -7.66 -11.29 14.30
CA ALA A 33 -8.99 -10.70 14.12
C ALA A 33 -9.05 -9.24 14.58
N VAL A 34 -8.29 -8.88 15.62
CA VAL A 34 -8.21 -7.53 16.17
C VAL A 34 -7.15 -6.69 15.43
N TYR A 35 -6.13 -7.33 14.92
CA TYR A 35 -4.93 -6.70 14.37
C TYR A 35 -5.19 -5.57 13.35
N PRO A 36 -6.04 -5.72 12.31
CA PRO A 36 -6.31 -4.64 11.35
C PRO A 36 -6.92 -3.39 11.98
N PHE A 37 -7.56 -3.56 13.14
CA PHE A 37 -8.27 -2.50 13.86
C PHE A 37 -7.45 -1.91 15.01
N ILE A 38 -6.21 -2.37 15.23
CA ILE A 38 -5.31 -1.75 16.20
C ILE A 38 -5.04 -0.31 15.77
N ALA A 39 -5.36 0.63 16.65
CA ALA A 39 -5.08 2.04 16.50
C ALA A 39 -4.69 2.63 17.85
N ARG A 40 -3.73 3.55 17.87
CA ARG A 40 -3.33 4.28 19.06
C ARG A 40 -2.68 5.60 18.64
N VAL A 41 -3.17 6.71 19.16
CA VAL A 41 -2.55 8.02 18.95
C VAL A 41 -1.17 8.02 19.62
N THR A 42 -0.14 8.18 18.81
CA THR A 42 1.26 8.15 19.23
C THR A 42 2.00 9.32 18.58
N VAL A 43 2.70 10.10 19.38
CA VAL A 43 3.57 11.18 18.88
C VAL A 43 5.01 10.68 18.93
N LEU A 44 5.64 10.63 17.77
CA LEU A 44 6.96 10.05 17.58
C LEU A 44 7.93 11.11 17.08
N ALA A 45 9.18 11.04 17.52
CA ALA A 45 10.27 11.78 16.91
C ALA A 45 10.64 11.07 15.60
N VAL A 46 10.94 11.84 14.57
CA VAL A 46 11.50 11.34 13.31
C VAL A 46 13.00 11.57 13.28
N THR A 47 13.70 10.83 12.45
CA THR A 47 15.14 11.04 12.23
C THR A 47 15.39 12.39 11.55
N ALA A 48 16.59 12.96 11.71
CA ALA A 48 16.96 14.20 11.04
C ALA A 48 16.83 14.12 9.51
N ASP A 49 17.11 12.95 8.95
CA ASP A 49 16.95 12.69 7.51
C ASP A 49 15.49 12.70 7.08
N GLU A 50 14.57 12.15 7.91
CA GLU A 50 13.14 12.20 7.67
C GLU A 50 12.59 13.62 7.85
N GLU A 51 13.00 14.33 8.91
CA GLU A 51 12.61 15.71 9.13
C GLU A 51 12.96 16.57 7.92
N TYR A 52 14.20 16.46 7.43
CA TYR A 52 14.64 17.16 6.25
C TYR A 52 13.85 16.74 4.99
N ARG A 53 13.61 15.42 4.80
CA ARG A 53 12.97 14.87 3.59
C ARG A 53 11.48 15.19 3.51
N PHE A 54 10.76 15.12 4.62
CA PHE A 54 9.30 15.26 4.67
C PHE A 54 8.84 16.60 5.26
N SER A 55 9.76 17.50 5.60
CA SER A 55 9.48 18.82 6.18
C SER A 55 8.50 18.72 7.37
N THR A 56 8.76 17.78 8.28
CA THR A 56 7.92 17.57 9.45
C THR A 56 8.04 18.71 10.44
N THR A 57 6.94 19.07 11.08
CA THR A 57 6.93 20.17 12.07
C THR A 57 7.67 19.76 13.33
N ASN A 58 8.76 20.45 13.66
CA ASN A 58 9.56 20.23 14.88
C ASN A 58 10.08 18.80 15.05
N GLY A 59 10.34 18.05 13.95
CA GLY A 59 10.86 16.69 13.99
C GLY A 59 9.94 15.68 14.66
N ARG A 60 8.64 15.96 14.73
CA ARG A 60 7.62 15.08 15.32
C ARG A 60 6.47 14.83 14.38
N ILE A 61 5.95 13.61 14.46
CA ILE A 61 4.77 13.20 13.71
C ILE A 61 3.74 12.56 14.65
N CYS A 62 2.48 12.61 14.25
CA CYS A 62 1.42 11.88 14.90
C CYS A 62 1.07 10.65 14.02
N ASP A 63 1.27 9.46 14.55
CA ASP A 63 0.79 8.22 13.94
C ASP A 63 -0.37 7.64 14.75
N ILE A 64 -1.33 7.01 14.05
CA ILE A 64 -2.53 6.44 14.67
C ILE A 64 -2.61 4.94 14.42
N ALA A 65 -2.13 4.48 13.27
CA ALA A 65 -2.46 3.16 12.77
C ALA A 65 -1.27 2.28 12.39
N LEU A 66 -0.16 2.83 11.92
CA LEU A 66 0.94 2.05 11.35
C LEU A 66 1.94 1.59 12.42
N TYR A 67 2.49 2.53 13.19
CA TYR A 67 3.45 2.23 14.26
C TYR A 67 2.88 1.26 15.33
N PRO A 68 1.65 1.46 15.87
CA PRO A 68 1.08 0.50 16.81
C PRO A 68 0.95 -0.91 16.25
N LYS A 69 0.68 -1.04 14.95
CA LYS A 69 0.59 -2.35 14.29
C LYS A 69 1.96 -2.99 14.08
N GLU A 70 2.98 -2.21 13.73
CA GLU A 70 4.35 -2.73 13.65
C GLU A 70 4.81 -3.32 14.99
N ILE A 71 4.61 -2.58 16.08
CA ILE A 71 4.93 -3.08 17.42
C ILE A 71 4.12 -4.33 17.78
N ALA A 72 2.82 -4.34 17.47
CA ALA A 72 1.95 -5.47 17.77
C ALA A 72 2.37 -6.73 17.00
N ILE A 73 2.71 -6.61 15.70
CA ILE A 73 3.13 -7.79 14.93
C ILE A 73 4.53 -8.27 15.31
N ALA A 74 5.43 -7.37 15.70
CA ALA A 74 6.75 -7.74 16.22
C ALA A 74 6.64 -8.49 17.55
N ALA A 75 5.77 -8.03 18.46
CA ALA A 75 5.49 -8.72 19.71
C ALA A 75 4.88 -10.11 19.47
N PHE A 76 3.91 -10.22 18.56
CA PHE A 76 3.35 -11.51 18.16
C PHE A 76 4.42 -12.45 17.60
N ALA A 77 5.25 -11.95 16.67
CA ALA A 77 6.33 -12.73 16.06
C ALA A 77 7.32 -13.25 17.10
N ALA A 78 7.71 -12.42 18.06
CA ALA A 78 8.59 -12.83 19.18
C ALA A 78 7.94 -13.95 20.00
N VAL A 79 6.67 -13.81 20.38
CA VAL A 79 5.93 -14.86 21.13
C VAL A 79 5.83 -16.15 20.30
N ALA A 80 5.52 -16.05 19.00
CA ALA A 80 5.42 -17.22 18.12
C ALA A 80 6.76 -17.96 17.98
N ILE A 81 7.87 -17.21 17.83
CA ILE A 81 9.23 -17.79 17.76
C ILE A 81 9.60 -18.46 19.09
N LEU A 82 9.34 -17.81 20.24
CA LEU A 82 9.61 -18.38 21.56
C LEU A 82 8.80 -19.65 21.82
N PHE A 83 7.51 -19.65 21.43
CA PHE A 83 6.64 -20.81 21.58
C PHE A 83 7.13 -21.96 20.69
N PHE A 84 7.48 -21.69 19.43
CA PHE A 84 8.08 -22.67 18.52
C PHE A 84 9.41 -23.21 19.04
N ALA A 85 10.30 -22.36 19.54
CA ALA A 85 11.58 -22.76 20.12
C ALA A 85 11.37 -23.63 21.37
N ALA A 86 10.42 -23.31 22.24
CA ALA A 86 10.08 -24.12 23.40
C ALA A 86 9.59 -25.52 22.99
N GLU A 87 8.74 -25.64 21.96
CA GLU A 87 8.33 -26.94 21.44
C GLU A 87 9.49 -27.76 20.84
N MET A 88 10.49 -27.10 20.27
CA MET A 88 11.68 -27.77 19.72
C MET A 88 12.63 -28.24 20.82
N ILE A 89 12.78 -27.48 21.92
CA ILE A 89 13.67 -27.80 23.05
C ILE A 89 13.04 -28.85 23.96
N PHE A 90 11.72 -28.76 24.19
CA PHE A 90 10.98 -29.65 25.10
C PHE A 90 9.96 -30.49 24.34
N PRO A 91 10.36 -31.36 23.42
CA PRO A 91 9.42 -32.16 22.65
C PRO A 91 8.79 -33.23 23.59
N ASP A 92 7.48 -33.19 23.78
CA ASP A 92 6.74 -34.19 24.53
C ASP A 92 6.86 -35.60 23.91
N HIS A 93 7.20 -35.66 22.60
CA HIS A 93 7.45 -36.88 21.84
C HIS A 93 8.50 -36.68 20.76
N PRO A 94 9.48 -37.62 20.60
CA PRO A 94 10.54 -37.51 19.58
C PRO A 94 10.05 -37.52 18.13
N GLU A 95 8.78 -37.83 17.89
CA GLU A 95 8.16 -37.84 16.57
C GLU A 95 7.95 -36.42 15.97
N HIS A 96 8.06 -35.34 16.79
CA HIS A 96 7.93 -33.96 16.32
C HIS A 96 9.10 -33.51 15.46
N LEU A 97 10.28 -34.09 15.66
CA LEU A 97 11.50 -33.79 14.89
C LEU A 97 11.64 -34.63 13.62
N ASP A 98 10.57 -35.30 13.14
CA ASP A 98 10.67 -36.04 11.87
C ASP A 98 10.89 -35.06 10.69
N ILE A 99 12.18 -34.81 10.43
CA ILE A 99 12.69 -33.99 9.31
C ILE A 99 12.09 -34.46 7.97
N ASN A 100 11.64 -35.72 7.85
CA ASN A 100 11.01 -36.22 6.63
C ASN A 100 9.64 -35.57 6.37
N ARG A 101 8.93 -35.11 7.39
CA ARG A 101 7.69 -34.34 7.23
C ARG A 101 7.93 -33.01 6.51
N PHE A 102 9.12 -32.42 6.65
CA PHE A 102 9.51 -31.16 6.04
C PHE A 102 10.14 -31.30 4.64
N LYS A 103 10.30 -32.54 4.12
CA LYS A 103 10.88 -32.75 2.78
C LYS A 103 10.15 -31.94 1.69
N ASN A 104 8.83 -31.87 1.77
CA ASN A 104 8.00 -31.20 0.75
C ASN A 104 8.00 -29.66 0.87
N ILE A 105 8.49 -29.12 1.97
CA ILE A 105 8.56 -27.67 2.23
C ILE A 105 9.99 -27.15 2.38
N ARG A 106 11.00 -27.95 2.04
CA ARG A 106 12.43 -27.54 2.08
C ARG A 106 12.68 -26.31 1.19
N LEU A 107 12.14 -26.32 -0.03
CA LEU A 107 12.32 -25.19 -0.95
C LEU A 107 11.69 -23.88 -0.42
N PRO A 108 10.44 -23.85 0.07
CA PRO A 108 9.92 -22.68 0.80
C PRO A 108 10.84 -22.17 1.90
N PHE A 109 11.38 -23.06 2.76
CA PHE A 109 12.31 -22.65 3.81
C PHE A 109 13.60 -22.05 3.26
N ILE A 110 14.19 -22.63 2.20
CA ILE A 110 15.39 -22.09 1.55
C ILE A 110 15.11 -20.69 1.00
N PHE A 111 13.97 -20.48 0.35
CA PHE A 111 13.61 -19.17 -0.18
C PHE A 111 13.36 -18.15 0.94
N MET A 112 12.67 -18.53 2.02
CA MET A 112 12.47 -17.66 3.19
C MET A 112 13.80 -17.31 3.87
N LEU A 113 14.72 -18.28 3.99
CA LEU A 113 16.06 -18.03 4.51
C LEU A 113 16.86 -17.10 3.61
N GLY A 114 16.74 -17.26 2.28
CA GLY A 114 17.33 -16.35 1.31
C GLY A 114 16.77 -14.92 1.45
N MET A 115 15.45 -14.78 1.60
CA MET A 115 14.82 -13.48 1.88
C MET A 115 15.35 -12.87 3.17
N LEU A 116 15.43 -13.63 4.26
CA LEU A 116 15.99 -13.17 5.54
C LEU A 116 17.44 -12.74 5.40
N LEU A 117 18.27 -13.53 4.72
CA LEU A 117 19.69 -13.25 4.51
C LEU A 117 19.89 -11.91 3.78
N PHE A 118 19.24 -11.72 2.62
CA PHE A 118 19.43 -10.51 1.81
C PHE A 118 18.78 -9.27 2.46
N ALA A 119 17.68 -9.42 3.19
CA ALA A 119 17.14 -8.35 4.01
C ALA A 119 18.10 -7.94 5.14
N SER A 120 18.71 -8.93 5.84
CA SER A 120 19.69 -8.66 6.90
C SER A 120 20.95 -7.98 6.36
N LEU A 121 21.44 -8.40 5.19
CA LEU A 121 22.56 -7.73 4.52
C LEU A 121 22.20 -6.29 4.13
N SER A 122 21.03 -6.08 3.53
CA SER A 122 20.58 -4.76 3.14
C SER A 122 20.38 -3.82 4.34
N PHE A 123 19.88 -4.35 5.46
CA PHE A 123 19.81 -3.62 6.72
C PHE A 123 21.20 -3.25 7.25
N ALA A 124 22.12 -4.24 7.32
CA ALA A 124 23.47 -4.04 7.86
C ALA A 124 24.29 -3.01 7.08
N PHE A 125 24.11 -2.96 5.74
CA PHE A 125 24.80 -2.03 4.85
C PHE A 125 24.00 -0.75 4.54
N SER A 126 22.82 -0.58 5.14
CA SER A 126 22.01 0.64 4.97
C SER A 126 22.73 1.86 5.55
N LYS A 127 22.64 3.00 4.84
CA LYS A 127 23.14 4.29 5.33
C LYS A 127 22.30 4.83 6.48
N ASN A 128 20.97 4.74 6.36
CA ASN A 128 19.99 5.18 7.36
C ASN A 128 19.45 3.96 8.11
N ARG A 129 20.23 3.43 9.07
CA ARG A 129 19.89 2.18 9.76
C ARG A 129 18.64 2.26 10.60
N GLU A 130 18.37 3.41 11.21
CA GLU A 130 17.17 3.61 12.03
C GLU A 130 15.91 3.49 11.16
N VAL A 131 15.88 4.21 10.03
CA VAL A 131 14.82 4.07 9.02
C VAL A 131 14.77 2.65 8.46
N ALA A 132 15.92 2.01 8.22
CA ALA A 132 15.94 0.64 7.72
C ALA A 132 15.38 -0.37 8.74
N PHE A 133 15.47 -0.10 10.03
CA PHE A 133 14.95 -0.97 11.10
C PHE A 133 13.43 -0.80 11.30
N TRP A 134 12.96 0.43 11.47
CA TRP A 134 11.56 0.75 11.75
C TRP A 134 10.70 0.97 10.50
N GLY A 135 11.31 1.29 9.35
CA GLY A 135 10.63 1.87 8.19
C GLY A 135 10.54 3.39 8.30
N VAL A 136 10.21 4.04 7.18
CA VAL A 136 9.85 5.46 7.18
C VAL A 136 8.48 5.65 7.86
N HIS A 137 8.27 6.79 8.49
CA HIS A 137 7.05 7.06 9.27
C HIS A 137 5.74 6.96 8.45
N THR A 138 5.79 7.09 7.14
CA THR A 138 4.61 6.93 6.27
C THR A 138 4.24 5.46 6.04
N GLU A 139 5.10 4.50 6.41
CA GLU A 139 4.92 3.07 6.14
C GLU A 139 5.05 2.20 7.39
N TYR A 140 6.04 2.47 8.25
CA TYR A 140 6.44 1.59 9.35
C TYR A 140 6.58 0.12 8.90
N GLU A 141 7.25 -0.06 7.76
CA GLU A 141 7.55 -1.36 7.16
C GLU A 141 9.05 -1.57 7.02
N GLY A 142 9.72 -1.55 8.18
CA GLY A 142 11.15 -1.75 8.31
C GLY A 142 11.57 -3.21 8.29
N TYR A 143 12.83 -3.44 8.60
CA TYR A 143 13.41 -4.77 8.78
C TYR A 143 12.68 -5.57 9.87
N LEU A 144 12.25 -4.90 10.96
CA LEU A 144 11.48 -5.52 12.06
C LEU A 144 10.13 -6.08 11.57
N ALA A 145 9.39 -5.31 10.75
CA ALA A 145 8.14 -5.77 10.15
C ALA A 145 8.38 -6.97 9.23
N LEU A 146 9.42 -6.93 8.39
CA LEU A 146 9.75 -7.98 7.44
C LEU A 146 10.09 -9.32 8.13
N ILE A 147 10.93 -9.32 9.15
CA ILE A 147 11.22 -10.56 9.91
C ILE A 147 9.98 -11.08 10.62
N SER A 148 9.11 -10.18 11.09
CA SER A 148 7.83 -10.54 11.69
C SER A 148 6.90 -11.22 10.68
N TYR A 149 6.86 -10.78 9.43
CA TYR A 149 6.07 -11.43 8.36
C TYR A 149 6.57 -12.85 8.07
N LEU A 150 7.88 -13.05 8.04
CA LEU A 150 8.46 -14.38 7.87
C LEU A 150 8.10 -15.30 9.05
N ALA A 151 8.14 -14.78 10.28
CA ALA A 151 7.73 -15.52 11.47
C ALA A 151 6.23 -15.89 11.44
N VAL A 152 5.38 -14.97 11.01
CA VAL A 152 3.93 -15.23 10.80
C VAL A 152 3.68 -16.27 9.71
N CYS A 153 4.44 -16.24 8.62
CA CYS A 153 4.39 -17.27 7.58
C CYS A 153 4.77 -18.64 8.15
N LEU A 154 5.84 -18.73 8.94
CA LEU A 154 6.25 -19.95 9.64
C LEU A 154 5.17 -20.43 10.61
N PHE A 155 4.53 -19.53 11.35
CA PHE A 155 3.38 -19.84 12.19
C PHE A 155 2.25 -20.49 11.35
N GLY A 156 1.89 -19.91 10.22
CA GLY A 156 0.91 -20.48 9.30
C GLY A 156 1.29 -21.86 8.79
N ILE A 157 2.55 -22.08 8.41
CA ILE A 157 3.07 -23.36 7.95
C ILE A 157 3.00 -24.43 9.06
N TYR A 158 3.39 -24.09 10.27
CA TYR A 158 3.56 -25.05 11.33
C TYR A 158 2.26 -25.34 12.10
N TYR A 159 1.56 -24.31 12.58
CA TYR A 159 0.39 -24.47 13.43
C TYR A 159 -0.91 -24.75 12.66
N MET A 160 -1.01 -24.30 11.38
CA MET A 160 -2.20 -24.53 10.56
C MET A 160 -2.12 -25.81 9.70
N ARG A 161 -1.28 -26.78 10.06
CA ARG A 161 -1.14 -28.06 9.32
C ARG A 161 -2.26 -29.05 9.56
N LYS A 162 -3.01 -28.90 10.64
CA LYS A 162 -4.06 -29.84 11.10
C LYS A 162 -5.46 -29.35 10.70
N ASP A 163 -6.39 -30.28 10.48
CA ASP A 163 -7.72 -29.95 9.93
C ASP A 163 -8.58 -29.15 10.91
N ASP A 164 -8.48 -29.41 12.23
CA ASP A 164 -9.21 -28.63 13.23
C ASP A 164 -8.68 -27.18 13.37
N ALA A 165 -7.39 -26.94 13.12
CA ALA A 165 -6.84 -25.60 13.04
C ALA A 165 -7.34 -24.85 11.78
N ILE A 166 -7.51 -25.56 10.66
CA ILE A 166 -8.09 -24.99 9.44
C ILE A 166 -9.57 -24.62 9.66
N GLU A 167 -10.35 -25.43 10.38
CA GLU A 167 -11.73 -25.07 10.71
C GLU A 167 -11.82 -23.83 11.60
N LEU A 168 -10.89 -23.65 12.56
CA LEU A 168 -10.78 -22.42 13.34
C LEU A 168 -10.42 -21.21 12.44
N LEU A 169 -9.50 -21.39 11.47
CA LEU A 169 -9.13 -20.36 10.53
C LEU A 169 -10.29 -19.94 9.61
N LYS A 170 -11.11 -20.89 9.14
CA LYS A 170 -12.33 -20.58 8.38
C LYS A 170 -13.30 -19.71 9.19
N GLY A 171 -13.51 -20.05 10.46
CA GLY A 171 -14.30 -19.23 11.39
C GLY A 171 -13.73 -17.82 11.57
N PHE A 172 -12.41 -17.72 11.75
CA PHE A 172 -11.70 -16.44 11.85
C PHE A 172 -11.92 -15.56 10.60
N VAL A 173 -11.71 -16.11 9.39
CA VAL A 173 -11.94 -15.37 8.15
C VAL A 173 -13.37 -14.83 8.07
N THR A 174 -14.35 -15.67 8.37
CA THR A 174 -15.75 -15.24 8.35
C THR A 174 -16.04 -14.10 9.34
N ILE A 175 -15.52 -14.19 10.56
CA ILE A 175 -15.71 -13.15 11.59
C ILE A 175 -15.06 -11.84 11.18
N ILE A 176 -13.81 -11.87 10.73
CA ILE A 176 -13.10 -10.64 10.35
C ILE A 176 -13.72 -9.97 9.12
N SER A 177 -14.21 -10.77 8.15
CA SER A 177 -14.95 -10.27 7.00
C SER A 177 -16.22 -9.54 7.42
N ILE A 178 -17.01 -10.14 8.33
CA ILE A 178 -18.23 -9.51 8.84
C ILE A 178 -17.92 -8.22 9.59
N VAL A 179 -16.96 -8.24 10.51
CA VAL A 179 -16.59 -7.07 11.31
C VAL A 179 -16.07 -5.94 10.44
N ALA A 180 -15.11 -6.21 9.55
CA ALA A 180 -14.55 -5.20 8.67
C ALA A 180 -15.62 -4.60 7.74
N GLY A 181 -16.43 -5.44 7.11
CA GLY A 181 -17.50 -4.96 6.23
C GLY A 181 -18.57 -4.15 6.97
N ALA A 182 -18.95 -4.56 8.19
CA ALA A 182 -19.90 -3.81 9.01
C ALA A 182 -19.34 -2.42 9.43
N LEU A 183 -18.08 -2.36 9.84
CA LEU A 183 -17.41 -1.07 10.15
C LEU A 183 -17.33 -0.18 8.91
N CYS A 184 -17.07 -0.74 7.75
CA CYS A 184 -17.07 0.00 6.49
C CYS A 184 -18.47 0.58 6.18
N CYS A 185 -19.54 -0.19 6.38
CA CYS A 185 -20.91 0.32 6.26
C CYS A 185 -21.17 1.52 7.19
N VAL A 186 -20.69 1.47 8.44
CA VAL A 186 -20.80 2.59 9.38
C VAL A 186 -20.07 3.83 8.87
N GLU A 187 -18.84 3.69 8.35
CA GLU A 187 -18.12 4.83 7.78
C GLU A 187 -18.82 5.45 6.57
N LEU A 188 -19.27 4.62 5.64
CA LEU A 188 -19.91 5.08 4.42
C LEU A 188 -21.26 5.78 4.69
N LEU A 189 -22.06 5.22 5.60
CA LEU A 189 -23.43 5.70 5.87
C LEU A 189 -23.48 6.81 6.92
N TRP A 190 -22.50 6.87 7.82
CA TRP A 190 -22.55 7.85 8.92
C TRP A 190 -21.31 8.75 8.91
N LYS A 191 -20.20 8.32 9.55
CA LYS A 191 -18.96 9.08 9.65
C LYS A 191 -17.75 8.15 9.87
N PRO A 192 -16.52 8.64 9.62
CA PRO A 192 -15.30 7.88 9.84
C PRO A 192 -15.22 7.31 11.27
N ILE A 193 -14.77 6.05 11.39
CA ILE A 193 -14.68 5.36 12.69
C ILE A 193 -13.79 6.13 13.68
N LEU A 194 -12.68 6.71 13.18
CA LEU A 194 -11.75 7.49 14.00
C LEU A 194 -12.33 8.82 14.52
N GLU A 195 -13.48 9.27 14.03
CA GLU A 195 -14.17 10.47 14.50
C GLU A 195 -15.24 10.21 15.59
N PHE A 196 -15.43 8.95 15.98
CA PHE A 196 -16.31 8.64 17.11
C PHE A 196 -15.59 8.92 18.43
N ARG A 197 -16.16 9.74 19.30
CA ARG A 197 -15.58 10.10 20.61
C ARG A 197 -15.14 8.89 21.42
N LEU A 198 -15.95 7.84 21.45
CA LEU A 198 -15.61 6.59 22.13
C LEU A 198 -14.31 6.01 21.59
N VAL A 199 -14.17 5.96 20.25
CA VAL A 199 -12.95 5.46 19.60
C VAL A 199 -11.78 6.36 19.93
N GLN A 200 -11.91 7.68 19.79
CA GLN A 200 -10.86 8.66 20.11
C GLN A 200 -10.37 8.52 21.56
N HIS A 201 -11.27 8.29 22.50
CA HIS A 201 -10.90 8.06 23.91
C HIS A 201 -10.23 6.70 24.15
N LEU A 202 -10.61 5.65 23.40
CA LEU A 202 -9.99 4.33 23.51
C LEU A 202 -8.57 4.29 22.93
N ILE A 203 -8.33 5.03 21.84
CA ILE A 203 -7.03 5.02 21.14
C ILE A 203 -6.05 6.07 21.67
N SER A 204 -6.45 6.96 22.58
CA SER A 204 -5.59 8.04 23.12
C SER A 204 -5.30 7.89 24.60
N SER A 205 -4.12 8.35 25.03
CA SER A 205 -3.86 8.62 26.44
C SER A 205 -4.58 9.90 26.89
N LYS A 206 -4.59 10.16 28.22
CA LYS A 206 -5.23 11.39 28.73
C LYS A 206 -4.58 12.66 28.18
N GLU A 207 -3.26 12.64 28.03
CA GLU A 207 -2.44 13.76 27.53
C GLU A 207 -2.64 14.05 26.04
N LEU A 208 -2.99 13.01 25.27
CA LEU A 208 -3.18 13.10 23.80
C LEU A 208 -4.66 13.16 23.39
N ARG A 209 -5.57 13.37 24.36
CA ARG A 209 -7.01 13.33 24.08
C ARG A 209 -7.47 14.46 23.17
N GLU A 210 -6.99 15.68 23.41
CA GLU A 210 -7.30 16.85 22.58
C GLU A 210 -6.82 16.64 21.14
N LEU A 211 -5.59 16.09 20.97
CA LEU A 211 -5.07 15.73 19.67
C LEU A 211 -5.93 14.64 19.00
N ALA A 212 -6.38 13.63 19.75
CA ALA A 212 -7.27 12.60 19.23
C ALA A 212 -8.62 13.18 18.78
N GLU A 213 -9.18 14.14 19.50
CA GLU A 213 -10.44 14.82 19.18
C GLU A 213 -10.30 15.75 17.96
N SER A 214 -9.08 16.17 17.61
CA SER A 214 -8.80 16.95 16.39
C SER A 214 -8.66 16.09 15.13
N ILE A 215 -8.56 14.76 15.25
CA ILE A 215 -8.44 13.85 14.12
C ILE A 215 -9.65 13.99 13.20
N ARG A 216 -9.39 14.23 11.94
CA ARG A 216 -10.38 14.23 10.86
C ARG A 216 -9.94 13.30 9.76
N SER A 217 -10.89 12.73 9.04
CA SER A 217 -10.57 11.92 7.87
C SER A 217 -9.96 12.80 6.78
N LEU A 218 -8.83 12.36 6.24
CA LEU A 218 -8.14 13.01 5.12
C LEU A 218 -8.72 12.57 3.77
N TYR A 219 -9.64 11.60 3.77
CA TYR A 219 -10.16 11.02 2.54
C TYR A 219 -11.49 11.65 2.14
N PHE A 220 -11.75 11.63 0.83
CA PHE A 220 -12.96 12.19 0.24
C PHE A 220 -14.22 11.49 0.78
N THR A 221 -15.31 12.25 0.83
CA THR A 221 -16.63 11.70 1.13
C THR A 221 -16.97 10.53 0.20
N GLY A 222 -17.42 9.42 0.79
CA GLY A 222 -17.74 8.21 0.03
C GLY A 222 -16.63 7.17 -0.06
N GLN A 223 -15.45 7.44 0.51
CA GLN A 223 -14.39 6.46 0.71
C GLN A 223 -14.34 5.98 2.16
N SER A 224 -13.87 4.76 2.35
CA SER A 224 -13.60 4.18 3.67
C SER A 224 -12.15 3.75 3.77
N SER A 225 -11.50 4.10 4.86
CA SER A 225 -10.17 3.62 5.22
C SER A 225 -10.14 2.92 6.57
N MET A 226 -11.14 3.13 7.40
CA MET A 226 -11.20 2.66 8.79
C MET A 226 -9.86 2.92 9.53
N MET A 227 -9.27 1.87 10.12
CA MET A 227 -7.93 1.89 10.73
C MET A 227 -6.85 1.34 9.79
N PHE A 228 -7.11 1.25 8.46
CA PHE A 228 -6.13 0.75 7.48
C PHE A 228 -5.16 1.83 6.98
N ASN A 229 -5.31 3.06 7.44
CA ASN A 229 -4.53 4.24 7.05
C ASN A 229 -4.76 4.73 5.61
N ASN A 230 -5.16 3.86 4.69
CA ASN A 230 -5.40 4.20 3.28
C ASN A 230 -6.55 3.33 2.72
N PRO A 231 -7.50 3.90 1.96
CA PRO A 231 -8.55 3.12 1.30
C PRO A 231 -8.02 2.01 0.40
N GLY A 232 -6.90 2.23 -0.30
CA GLY A 232 -6.25 1.20 -1.13
C GLY A 232 -5.82 -0.05 -0.34
N PHE A 233 -5.43 0.11 0.93
CA PHE A 233 -5.09 -1.02 1.80
C PHE A 233 -6.33 -1.80 2.25
N LEU A 234 -7.44 -1.10 2.53
CA LEU A 234 -8.74 -1.74 2.73
C LEU A 234 -9.15 -2.56 1.50
N GLY A 235 -8.94 -2.03 0.28
CA GLY A 235 -9.17 -2.75 -0.97
C GLY A 235 -8.30 -4.01 -1.08
N GLY A 236 -7.01 -3.92 -0.76
CA GLY A 236 -6.10 -5.07 -0.72
C GLY A 236 -6.56 -6.14 0.28
N PHE A 237 -7.05 -5.73 1.47
CA PHE A 237 -7.65 -6.63 2.45
C PHE A 237 -8.92 -7.30 1.91
N ALA A 238 -9.81 -6.54 1.28
CA ALA A 238 -11.02 -7.09 0.67
C ALA A 238 -10.70 -8.08 -0.46
N ALA A 239 -9.69 -7.78 -1.31
CA ALA A 239 -9.20 -8.68 -2.35
C ALA A 239 -8.64 -10.00 -1.80
N LEU A 240 -8.10 -9.97 -0.57
CA LEU A 240 -7.62 -11.14 0.14
C LEU A 240 -8.78 -11.97 0.73
N MET A 241 -9.83 -11.33 1.27
CA MET A 241 -10.94 -12.02 1.95
C MET A 241 -11.99 -12.57 0.97
N ILE A 242 -12.41 -11.81 -0.04
CA ILE A 242 -13.51 -12.16 -0.95
C ILE A 242 -13.36 -13.55 -1.59
N PRO A 243 -12.20 -13.96 -2.15
CA PRO A 243 -12.07 -15.28 -2.75
C PRO A 243 -12.24 -16.42 -1.74
N ILE A 244 -11.83 -16.22 -0.48
CA ILE A 244 -12.03 -17.20 0.59
C ILE A 244 -13.52 -17.24 0.99
N ASP A 245 -14.18 -16.10 1.14
CA ASP A 245 -15.62 -16.04 1.46
C ASP A 245 -16.47 -16.70 0.38
N VAL A 246 -16.13 -16.50 -0.92
CA VAL A 246 -16.74 -17.22 -2.05
C VAL A 246 -16.59 -18.73 -1.91
N ALA A 247 -15.40 -19.19 -1.56
CA ALA A 247 -15.12 -20.62 -1.39
C ALA A 247 -15.85 -21.19 -0.17
N LEU A 248 -15.90 -20.48 0.96
CA LEU A 248 -16.62 -20.88 2.16
C LEU A 248 -18.13 -20.94 1.93
N TYR A 249 -18.68 -19.95 1.21
CA TYR A 249 -20.09 -20.00 0.80
C TYR A 249 -20.41 -21.23 -0.09
N ALA A 250 -19.51 -21.54 -1.04
CA ALA A 250 -19.69 -22.70 -1.92
C ALA A 250 -19.54 -24.05 -1.20
N GLU A 251 -18.71 -24.11 -0.14
CA GLU A 251 -18.49 -25.31 0.69
C GLU A 251 -19.62 -25.52 1.70
N ALA A 252 -20.29 -24.44 2.14
CA ALA A 252 -21.25 -24.44 3.24
C ALA A 252 -22.43 -25.39 3.01
N LYS A 253 -22.71 -26.22 4.02
CA LYS A 253 -23.89 -27.10 4.08
C LYS A 253 -24.91 -26.54 5.07
N GLY A 254 -26.18 -26.57 4.66
CA GLY A 254 -27.29 -26.07 5.46
C GLY A 254 -27.46 -24.54 5.37
N LEU A 255 -28.71 -24.10 5.52
CA LEU A 255 -29.11 -22.70 5.35
C LEU A 255 -28.39 -21.73 6.32
N PRO A 256 -28.25 -22.02 7.64
CA PRO A 256 -27.62 -21.07 8.56
C PRO A 256 -26.17 -20.75 8.19
N ARG A 257 -25.35 -21.76 7.83
CA ARG A 257 -23.95 -21.56 7.42
C ARG A 257 -23.86 -20.81 6.11
N LYS A 258 -24.73 -21.12 5.14
CA LYS A 258 -24.79 -20.37 3.88
C LYS A 258 -25.12 -18.91 4.09
N CYS A 259 -26.12 -18.60 4.94
CA CYS A 259 -26.46 -17.21 5.27
C CYS A 259 -25.29 -16.47 5.94
N LEU A 260 -24.57 -17.14 6.85
CA LEU A 260 -23.41 -16.55 7.53
C LEU A 260 -22.29 -16.18 6.55
N HIS A 261 -21.87 -17.13 5.69
CA HIS A 261 -20.83 -16.87 4.71
C HIS A 261 -21.28 -15.91 3.60
N LEU A 262 -22.57 -15.90 3.25
CA LEU A 262 -23.12 -14.92 2.33
C LEU A 262 -23.08 -13.50 2.94
N ALA A 263 -23.41 -13.35 4.22
CA ALA A 263 -23.30 -12.07 4.91
C ALA A 263 -21.84 -11.56 4.91
N ALA A 264 -20.87 -12.44 5.21
CA ALA A 264 -19.44 -12.10 5.12
C ALA A 264 -19.05 -11.61 3.73
N LEU A 265 -19.42 -12.37 2.68
CA LEU A 265 -19.13 -12.02 1.28
C LEU A 265 -19.75 -10.68 0.88
N VAL A 266 -21.05 -10.46 1.19
CA VAL A 266 -21.75 -9.22 0.84
C VAL A 266 -21.10 -8.02 1.53
N LEU A 267 -20.79 -8.14 2.82
CA LEU A 267 -20.13 -7.08 3.59
C LEU A 267 -18.72 -6.78 3.05
N MET A 268 -17.96 -7.79 2.64
CA MET A 268 -16.66 -7.58 2.01
C MET A 268 -16.76 -6.94 0.62
N CYS A 269 -17.83 -7.21 -0.14
CA CYS A 269 -18.09 -6.49 -1.39
C CYS A 269 -18.39 -5.00 -1.13
N VAL A 270 -19.07 -4.66 -0.01
CA VAL A 270 -19.24 -3.26 0.41
C VAL A 270 -17.90 -2.63 0.79
N ALA A 271 -17.03 -3.35 1.51
CA ALA A 271 -15.69 -2.87 1.84
C ALA A 271 -14.83 -2.62 0.58
N MET A 272 -14.92 -3.51 -0.41
CA MET A 272 -14.28 -3.33 -1.72
C MET A 272 -14.79 -2.05 -2.41
N TYR A 273 -16.11 -1.86 -2.46
CA TYR A 273 -16.71 -0.65 -3.01
C TYR A 273 -16.21 0.61 -2.27
N GLY A 274 -16.26 0.61 -0.92
CA GLY A 274 -15.82 1.77 -0.10
C GLY A 274 -14.32 2.08 -0.23
N SER A 275 -13.51 1.12 -0.66
CA SER A 275 -12.07 1.31 -0.87
C SER A 275 -11.73 2.10 -2.12
N HIS A 276 -12.60 2.12 -3.14
CA HIS A 276 -12.34 2.68 -4.48
C HIS A 276 -11.03 2.18 -5.12
N SER A 277 -10.55 0.99 -4.75
CA SER A 277 -9.26 0.43 -5.20
C SER A 277 -9.41 -0.34 -6.50
N ARG A 278 -9.19 0.32 -7.65
CA ARG A 278 -9.24 -0.31 -8.98
C ARG A 278 -8.29 -1.51 -9.12
N ALA A 279 -7.12 -1.44 -8.48
CA ALA A 279 -6.14 -2.55 -8.50
C ALA A 279 -6.68 -3.79 -7.78
N ALA A 280 -7.34 -3.60 -6.64
CA ALA A 280 -7.97 -4.66 -5.88
C ALA A 280 -9.16 -5.26 -6.65
N GLU A 281 -10.02 -4.43 -7.24
CA GLU A 281 -11.12 -4.89 -8.11
C GLU A 281 -10.61 -5.72 -9.28
N ALA A 282 -9.57 -5.24 -9.99
CA ALA A 282 -8.97 -5.96 -11.11
C ALA A 282 -8.41 -7.33 -10.70
N SER A 283 -7.86 -7.47 -9.49
CA SER A 283 -7.34 -8.73 -8.99
C SER A 283 -8.43 -9.80 -8.80
N LEU A 284 -9.68 -9.37 -8.51
CA LEU A 284 -10.82 -10.28 -8.35
C LEU A 284 -11.22 -10.97 -9.65
N ILE A 285 -10.92 -10.36 -10.81
CA ILE A 285 -11.16 -10.98 -12.14
C ILE A 285 -10.40 -12.29 -12.27
N VAL A 286 -9.24 -12.41 -11.63
CA VAL A 286 -8.43 -13.65 -11.64
C VAL A 286 -8.74 -14.52 -10.42
N SER A 287 -8.86 -13.95 -9.24
CA SER A 287 -8.94 -14.70 -7.98
C SER A 287 -10.29 -15.39 -7.77
N ILE A 288 -11.42 -14.78 -8.17
CA ILE A 288 -12.76 -15.40 -8.02
C ILE A 288 -12.92 -16.64 -8.91
N PRO A 289 -12.59 -16.63 -10.23
CA PRO A 289 -12.63 -17.85 -11.03
C PRO A 289 -11.80 -19.00 -10.45
N ILE A 290 -10.64 -18.70 -9.86
CA ILE A 290 -9.79 -19.71 -9.20
C ILE A 290 -10.51 -20.29 -7.98
N ALA A 291 -11.10 -19.46 -7.12
CA ALA A 291 -11.87 -19.90 -5.95
C ALA A 291 -13.05 -20.80 -6.33
N LEU A 292 -13.62 -20.61 -7.52
CA LEU A 292 -14.76 -21.38 -8.03
C LEU A 292 -14.37 -22.68 -8.76
N ILE A 293 -13.08 -22.98 -9.00
CA ILE A 293 -12.67 -24.19 -9.74
C ILE A 293 -13.33 -25.48 -9.21
N PRO A 294 -13.37 -25.77 -7.89
CA PRO A 294 -14.04 -26.97 -7.39
C PRO A 294 -15.54 -26.97 -7.62
N SER A 295 -16.19 -25.81 -7.51
CA SER A 295 -17.63 -25.63 -7.74
C SER A 295 -18.03 -25.86 -9.19
N ILE A 296 -17.25 -25.35 -10.17
CA ILE A 296 -17.47 -25.54 -11.61
C ILE A 296 -17.43 -27.01 -11.97
N ARG A 297 -16.55 -27.79 -11.34
CA ARG A 297 -16.46 -29.25 -11.56
C ARG A 297 -17.70 -29.98 -11.03
N LYS A 298 -18.25 -29.53 -9.90
CA LYS A 298 -19.46 -30.08 -9.29
C LYS A 298 -20.71 -29.70 -10.09
N LEU A 299 -20.75 -28.48 -10.62
CA LEU A 299 -21.85 -27.96 -11.45
C LEU A 299 -22.10 -28.86 -12.70
N LYS A 300 -21.05 -29.44 -13.32
CA LYS A 300 -21.18 -30.39 -14.43
C LYS A 300 -21.94 -31.65 -14.05
N LYS A 301 -22.03 -32.02 -12.75
CA LYS A 301 -22.75 -33.19 -12.25
C LYS A 301 -24.12 -32.85 -11.66
N GLU A 302 -24.30 -31.66 -11.08
CA GLU A 302 -25.44 -31.26 -10.26
C GLU A 302 -25.93 -29.84 -10.62
N ALA A 303 -26.05 -29.51 -11.92
CA ALA A 303 -26.31 -28.14 -12.38
C ALA A 303 -27.55 -27.47 -11.77
N GLY A 304 -28.63 -28.23 -11.54
CA GLY A 304 -29.88 -27.66 -11.03
C GLY A 304 -29.87 -27.19 -9.59
N SER A 305 -29.00 -27.75 -8.72
CA SER A 305 -29.02 -27.44 -7.27
C SER A 305 -28.07 -26.33 -6.84
N MET A 306 -27.06 -26.02 -7.67
CA MET A 306 -26.00 -25.03 -7.32
C MET A 306 -26.15 -23.69 -8.06
N LEU A 307 -26.79 -23.68 -9.23
CA LEU A 307 -26.90 -22.48 -10.05
C LEU A 307 -27.74 -21.40 -9.36
N LEU A 308 -28.89 -21.77 -8.83
CA LEU A 308 -29.80 -20.84 -8.17
C LEU A 308 -29.19 -20.15 -6.93
N PRO A 309 -28.57 -20.86 -5.97
CA PRO A 309 -27.88 -20.21 -4.84
C PRO A 309 -26.74 -19.29 -5.28
N ALA A 310 -25.98 -19.66 -6.32
CA ALA A 310 -24.88 -18.82 -6.84
C ALA A 310 -25.42 -17.54 -7.48
N VAL A 311 -26.48 -17.62 -8.26
CA VAL A 311 -27.17 -16.46 -8.85
C VAL A 311 -27.75 -15.57 -7.77
N ILE A 312 -28.40 -16.13 -6.75
CA ILE A 312 -28.93 -15.35 -5.61
C ILE A 312 -27.80 -14.61 -4.90
N ALA A 313 -26.68 -15.28 -4.60
CA ALA A 313 -25.53 -14.65 -3.95
C ALA A 313 -24.96 -13.48 -4.79
N MET A 314 -24.79 -13.71 -6.10
CA MET A 314 -24.33 -12.68 -7.01
C MET A 314 -25.29 -11.49 -7.08
N VAL A 315 -26.59 -11.73 -7.19
CA VAL A 315 -27.62 -10.68 -7.23
C VAL A 315 -27.64 -9.91 -5.92
N LEU A 316 -27.55 -10.58 -4.77
CA LEU A 316 -27.48 -9.92 -3.47
C LEU A 316 -26.24 -9.03 -3.32
N CYS A 317 -25.07 -9.50 -3.75
CA CYS A 317 -23.86 -8.68 -3.76
C CYS A 317 -24.04 -7.42 -4.64
N ILE A 318 -24.53 -7.59 -5.87
CA ILE A 318 -24.77 -6.47 -6.79
C ILE A 318 -25.78 -5.48 -6.21
N VAL A 319 -26.94 -5.96 -5.74
CA VAL A 319 -28.00 -5.12 -5.18
C VAL A 319 -27.52 -4.36 -3.95
N THR A 320 -26.75 -5.04 -3.07
CA THR A 320 -26.23 -4.39 -1.84
C THR A 320 -25.20 -3.31 -2.19
N VAL A 321 -24.28 -3.58 -3.09
CA VAL A 321 -23.27 -2.59 -3.53
C VAL A 321 -23.96 -1.43 -4.26
N ALA A 322 -24.92 -1.70 -5.15
CA ALA A 322 -25.69 -0.66 -5.84
C ALA A 322 -26.52 0.18 -4.87
N GLY A 323 -27.16 -0.46 -3.88
CA GLY A 323 -27.91 0.24 -2.83
C GLY A 323 -27.00 1.12 -1.96
N MET A 324 -25.81 0.62 -1.60
CA MET A 324 -24.80 1.40 -0.88
C MET A 324 -24.32 2.59 -1.72
N ALA A 325 -24.04 2.38 -3.01
CA ALA A 325 -23.64 3.44 -3.93
C ALA A 325 -24.73 4.54 -4.05
N ALA A 326 -26.00 4.14 -4.13
CA ALA A 326 -27.12 5.08 -4.14
C ALA A 326 -27.24 5.86 -2.82
N ALA A 327 -27.10 5.19 -1.67
CA ALA A 327 -27.14 5.82 -0.35
C ALA A 327 -25.98 6.82 -0.15
N VAL A 328 -24.77 6.45 -0.57
CA VAL A 328 -23.58 7.33 -0.52
C VAL A 328 -23.78 8.55 -1.43
N ARG A 329 -24.30 8.37 -2.65
CA ARG A 329 -24.61 9.48 -3.56
C ARG A 329 -25.67 10.40 -2.99
N ALA A 330 -26.74 9.87 -2.38
CA ALA A 330 -27.79 10.68 -1.75
C ALA A 330 -27.22 11.50 -0.58
N LYS A 331 -26.32 10.93 0.22
CA LYS A 331 -25.64 11.63 1.31
C LYS A 331 -24.71 12.75 0.79
N ASN A 332 -23.98 12.51 -0.30
CA ASN A 332 -22.99 13.44 -0.86
C ASN A 332 -23.65 14.50 -1.78
N GLY A 333 -24.77 14.17 -2.43
CA GLY A 333 -25.44 15.05 -3.39
C GLY A 333 -25.97 16.37 -2.79
N THR A 334 -26.03 16.48 -1.47
CA THR A 334 -26.29 17.75 -0.76
C THR A 334 -25.03 18.61 -0.60
N GLN A 335 -23.82 18.05 -0.83
CA GLN A 335 -22.55 18.77 -0.73
C GLN A 335 -21.93 19.12 -2.10
N GLU A 336 -22.21 18.34 -3.15
CA GLU A 336 -21.66 18.60 -4.50
C GLU A 336 -22.34 19.76 -5.24
N ALA A 337 -23.46 20.27 -4.77
CA ALA A 337 -24.17 21.40 -5.41
C ALA A 337 -23.51 22.77 -5.16
N SER A 338 -22.39 22.85 -4.43
CA SER A 338 -21.73 24.11 -4.10
C SER A 338 -20.30 24.25 -4.64
N GLY A 339 -19.80 23.29 -5.42
CA GLY A 339 -18.53 23.45 -6.13
C GLY A 339 -18.74 24.10 -7.50
N PRO A 340 -18.03 25.17 -7.88
CA PRO A 340 -18.07 25.65 -9.25
C PRO A 340 -17.63 24.50 -10.16
N ALA A 341 -18.44 24.21 -11.19
CA ALA A 341 -18.03 23.31 -12.26
C ALA A 341 -16.64 23.76 -12.71
N ALA A 342 -15.62 22.94 -12.48
CA ALA A 342 -14.27 23.23 -12.89
C ALA A 342 -14.32 23.47 -14.40
N LYS A 343 -14.24 24.72 -14.85
CA LYS A 343 -13.83 25.03 -16.21
C LYS A 343 -12.60 24.22 -16.45
N ALA A 344 -12.55 23.43 -17.52
CA ALA A 344 -11.34 22.80 -17.99
C ALA A 344 -10.34 23.93 -18.24
N GLU A 345 -9.56 24.28 -17.23
CA GLU A 345 -8.50 25.26 -17.34
C GLU A 345 -7.49 24.70 -18.33
N ARG A 346 -7.09 25.53 -19.28
CA ARG A 346 -6.02 25.20 -20.21
C ARG A 346 -4.77 24.95 -19.37
N LEU A 347 -4.12 23.80 -19.57
CA LEU A 347 -2.86 23.45 -18.91
C LEU A 347 -1.70 23.82 -19.83
N PHE A 348 -0.70 24.51 -19.31
CA PHE A 348 0.57 24.65 -19.99
C PHE A 348 1.39 23.38 -19.76
N LYS A 349 1.42 22.49 -20.75
CA LYS A 349 2.15 21.22 -20.64
C LYS A 349 3.65 21.52 -20.63
N LEU A 350 4.23 21.37 -19.46
CA LEU A 350 5.67 21.60 -19.28
C LEU A 350 6.47 20.38 -19.76
N ASP A 351 7.29 20.55 -20.81
CA ASP A 351 8.15 19.50 -21.34
C ASP A 351 9.57 19.58 -20.75
N LYS A 352 10.03 20.79 -20.39
CA LYS A 352 11.36 21.00 -19.80
C LYS A 352 11.35 22.22 -18.87
N ALA A 353 12.07 22.11 -17.75
CA ALA A 353 12.33 23.21 -16.84
C ALA A 353 13.83 23.27 -16.53
N GLN A 354 14.45 24.42 -16.66
CA GLN A 354 15.88 24.61 -16.40
C GLN A 354 16.10 25.90 -15.60
N LEU A 355 17.11 25.89 -14.77
CA LEU A 355 17.62 27.06 -14.06
C LEU A 355 19.10 27.22 -14.43
N GLU A 356 19.41 28.29 -15.15
CA GLU A 356 20.75 28.57 -15.62
C GLU A 356 21.09 30.03 -15.35
N ARG A 357 22.19 30.26 -14.66
CA ARG A 357 22.69 31.61 -14.29
C ARG A 357 21.65 32.52 -13.63
N GLY A 358 20.79 31.91 -12.82
CA GLY A 358 19.70 32.62 -12.12
C GLY A 358 18.49 32.96 -13.01
N MET A 359 18.38 32.45 -14.22
CA MET A 359 17.22 32.55 -15.10
C MET A 359 16.50 31.22 -15.19
N LEU A 360 15.17 31.26 -15.22
CA LEU A 360 14.30 30.09 -15.41
C LEU A 360 13.89 29.96 -16.87
N PHE A 361 13.94 28.74 -17.38
CA PHE A 361 13.52 28.39 -18.73
C PHE A 361 12.43 27.33 -18.63
N PHE A 362 11.24 27.65 -19.15
CA PHE A 362 10.08 26.75 -19.19
C PHE A 362 9.72 26.47 -20.64
N THR A 363 9.86 25.22 -21.07
CA THR A 363 9.64 24.83 -22.48
C THR A 363 8.39 23.97 -22.61
N SER A 364 7.56 24.27 -23.60
CA SER A 364 6.42 23.48 -24.05
C SER A 364 6.43 23.40 -25.58
N GLY A 365 6.66 22.20 -26.14
CA GLY A 365 6.89 22.02 -27.57
C GLY A 365 8.10 22.82 -28.04
N ASP A 366 7.90 23.69 -29.01
CA ASP A 366 8.93 24.57 -29.58
C ASP A 366 9.05 25.92 -28.85
N ASP A 367 8.12 26.22 -27.93
CA ASP A 367 8.07 27.50 -27.24
C ASP A 367 8.79 27.43 -25.89
N THR A 368 9.64 28.42 -25.60
CA THR A 368 10.34 28.55 -24.32
C THR A 368 10.13 29.94 -23.74
N LEU A 369 9.54 29.98 -22.54
CA LEU A 369 9.49 31.18 -21.70
C LEU A 369 10.76 31.28 -20.88
N VAL A 370 11.40 32.45 -20.94
CA VAL A 370 12.56 32.79 -20.09
C VAL A 370 12.12 33.82 -19.06
N CYS A 371 12.37 33.51 -17.78
CA CYS A 371 12.09 34.42 -16.68
C CYS A 371 13.40 34.85 -16.03
N SER A 372 13.55 36.15 -15.75
CA SER A 372 14.72 36.70 -15.08
C SER A 372 14.30 37.68 -13.99
N VAL A 373 15.22 37.94 -13.04
CA VAL A 373 15.03 38.90 -11.95
C VAL A 373 15.69 40.22 -12.32
N ASP A 374 14.94 41.32 -12.29
CA ASP A 374 15.50 42.68 -12.37
C ASP A 374 16.17 43.01 -11.02
N ARG A 375 17.48 42.85 -11.00
CA ARG A 375 18.31 43.03 -9.80
C ARG A 375 18.24 44.47 -9.24
N LYS A 376 18.15 45.48 -10.12
CA LYS A 376 18.09 46.87 -9.66
C LYS A 376 16.79 47.16 -8.93
N LYS A 377 15.67 46.71 -9.46
CA LYS A 377 14.37 46.82 -8.78
C LYS A 377 14.36 46.02 -7.47
N LEU A 378 14.94 44.81 -7.47
CA LEU A 378 15.01 43.99 -6.28
C LEU A 378 15.82 44.68 -5.16
N GLU A 379 17.01 45.21 -5.48
CA GLU A 379 17.82 45.99 -4.53
C GLU A 379 17.07 47.21 -3.99
N GLU A 380 16.35 47.92 -4.87
CA GLU A 380 15.51 49.07 -4.48
C GLU A 380 14.41 48.65 -3.52
N TYR A 381 13.70 47.57 -3.79
CA TYR A 381 12.61 47.06 -2.95
C TYR A 381 13.13 46.51 -1.60
N LEU A 382 14.29 45.91 -1.58
CA LEU A 382 14.95 45.43 -0.34
C LEU A 382 15.43 46.59 0.56
N SER A 383 15.74 47.76 -0.03
CA SER A 383 16.17 48.94 0.71
C SER A 383 15.01 49.79 1.26
N LYS A 384 13.77 49.56 0.79
CA LYS A 384 12.55 50.23 1.17
C LYS A 384 11.64 49.27 1.93
N ASP A 385 10.83 49.77 2.82
CA ASP A 385 9.74 49.00 3.47
C ASP A 385 8.59 48.83 2.44
N THR A 386 8.82 47.98 1.45
CA THR A 386 7.92 47.79 0.31
C THR A 386 6.95 46.65 0.62
N ASP A 387 5.69 46.77 0.16
CA ASP A 387 4.70 45.69 0.29
C ASP A 387 5.24 44.40 -0.36
N GLU A 388 5.15 43.28 0.35
CA GLU A 388 5.64 41.96 -0.07
C GLU A 388 5.11 41.53 -1.43
N LYS A 389 3.93 42.03 -1.84
CA LYS A 389 3.30 41.76 -3.13
C LYS A 389 3.98 42.48 -4.31
N ALA A 390 4.66 43.57 -4.06
CA ALA A 390 5.31 44.36 -5.11
C ALA A 390 6.54 43.66 -5.73
N PHE A 391 7.07 42.64 -5.07
CA PHE A 391 8.21 41.86 -5.58
C PHE A 391 7.95 41.20 -6.94
N VAL A 392 6.69 40.98 -7.33
CA VAL A 392 6.33 40.45 -8.65
C VAL A 392 6.81 41.35 -9.79
N ASP A 393 6.92 42.65 -9.57
CA ASP A 393 7.40 43.63 -10.55
C ASP A 393 8.90 43.50 -10.83
N CYS A 394 9.63 42.75 -10.01
CA CYS A 394 11.03 42.42 -10.25
C CYS A 394 11.20 41.32 -11.29
N ILE A 395 10.13 40.66 -11.73
CA ILE A 395 10.18 39.53 -12.65
C ILE A 395 9.99 40.02 -14.08
N SER A 396 10.90 39.68 -14.97
CA SER A 396 10.86 40.01 -16.40
C SER A 396 10.69 38.74 -17.22
N PHE A 397 9.85 38.79 -18.25
CA PHE A 397 9.58 37.71 -19.18
C PHE A 397 10.19 38.00 -20.56
N MET A 398 10.76 36.98 -21.15
CA MET A 398 11.37 37.01 -22.50
C MET A 398 11.03 35.73 -23.25
N ASP A 399 11.04 35.79 -24.58
CA ASP A 399 11.08 34.59 -25.41
C ASP A 399 12.51 34.03 -25.49
N TYR A 400 12.68 32.86 -26.12
CA TYR A 400 14.01 32.24 -26.27
C TYR A 400 14.98 33.05 -27.10
N ALA A 401 14.48 33.91 -27.98
CA ALA A 401 15.30 34.83 -28.78
C ALA A 401 15.78 36.07 -28.00
N GLY A 402 15.32 36.24 -26.76
CA GLY A 402 15.62 37.37 -25.89
C GLY A 402 14.72 38.59 -26.10
N ASN A 403 13.63 38.47 -26.84
CA ASN A 403 12.66 39.55 -26.97
C ASN A 403 11.85 39.69 -25.71
N ALA A 404 11.77 40.89 -25.14
CA ALA A 404 10.99 41.13 -23.93
C ALA A 404 9.49 40.94 -24.23
N LEU A 405 8.83 40.18 -23.34
CA LEU A 405 7.39 40.00 -23.31
C LEU A 405 6.80 40.96 -22.28
N GLY A 406 5.67 41.60 -22.63
CA GLY A 406 4.94 42.42 -21.68
C GLY A 406 4.37 41.59 -20.52
N THR A 407 3.90 42.29 -19.50
CA THR A 407 3.20 41.67 -18.35
C THR A 407 1.74 42.12 -18.36
N GLN A 408 0.85 41.21 -17.95
CA GLN A 408 -0.57 41.49 -17.73
C GLN A 408 -0.97 41.03 -16.32
N TYR A 409 -1.94 41.72 -15.72
CA TYR A 409 -2.46 41.33 -14.40
C TYR A 409 -3.07 39.92 -14.47
N SER A 410 -2.80 39.13 -13.46
CA SER A 410 -3.35 37.78 -13.29
C SER A 410 -3.63 37.50 -11.82
N ARG A 411 -4.53 36.58 -11.54
CA ARG A 411 -4.85 36.14 -10.19
C ARG A 411 -4.62 34.64 -10.06
N PHE A 412 -3.94 34.25 -9.00
CA PHE A 412 -3.76 32.86 -8.64
C PHE A 412 -4.66 32.51 -7.45
N ASP A 413 -5.60 31.61 -7.68
CA ASP A 413 -6.51 31.08 -6.67
C ASP A 413 -6.29 29.58 -6.53
N ASN A 414 -5.79 29.12 -5.40
CA ASN A 414 -5.63 27.70 -5.10
C ASN A 414 -6.41 27.32 -3.83
N ASN A 415 -7.59 26.77 -4.03
CA ASN A 415 -8.51 26.38 -2.95
C ASN A 415 -8.01 25.17 -2.13
N ARG A 416 -7.03 24.38 -2.63
CA ARG A 416 -6.50 23.23 -1.89
C ARG A 416 -5.54 23.62 -0.78
N VAL A 417 -4.80 24.71 -0.98
CA VAL A 417 -3.83 25.24 -0.01
C VAL A 417 -4.23 26.59 0.53
N ASP A 418 -5.48 27.01 0.28
CA ASP A 418 -6.05 28.30 0.71
C ASP A 418 -5.14 29.50 0.36
N LEU A 419 -4.56 29.46 -0.86
CA LEU A 419 -3.61 30.46 -1.33
C LEU A 419 -4.27 31.32 -2.43
N HIS A 420 -4.49 32.58 -2.10
CA HIS A 420 -5.07 33.57 -3.01
C HIS A 420 -4.06 34.72 -3.20
N LEU A 421 -3.39 34.75 -4.36
CA LEU A 421 -2.35 35.74 -4.63
C LEU A 421 -2.70 36.55 -5.87
N GLU A 422 -2.42 37.84 -5.81
CA GLU A 422 -2.37 38.70 -6.99
C GLU A 422 -1.02 38.50 -7.68
N GLY A 423 -1.04 38.39 -9.00
CA GLY A 423 0.15 38.08 -9.77
C GLY A 423 0.13 38.67 -11.17
N VAL A 424 1.08 38.29 -11.96
CA VAL A 424 1.24 38.66 -13.35
C VAL A 424 1.36 37.43 -14.25
N ALA A 425 0.98 37.60 -15.52
CA ALA A 425 1.25 36.62 -16.57
C ALA A 425 2.03 37.30 -17.72
N PRO A 426 2.78 36.54 -18.54
CA PRO A 426 3.30 37.09 -19.78
C PRO A 426 2.18 37.56 -20.69
N ALA A 427 2.32 38.76 -21.29
CA ALA A 427 1.37 39.31 -22.25
C ALA A 427 1.62 38.72 -23.66
N ASP A 428 1.65 37.38 -23.74
CA ASP A 428 1.86 36.60 -24.96
C ASP A 428 0.92 35.39 -24.95
N PRO A 429 0.10 35.18 -26.00
CA PRO A 429 -0.87 34.07 -26.05
C PRO A 429 -0.28 32.67 -25.91
N ARG A 430 1.01 32.50 -26.16
CA ARG A 430 1.73 31.20 -25.97
C ARG A 430 1.91 30.85 -24.50
N PHE A 431 1.95 31.87 -23.63
CA PHE A 431 2.30 31.74 -22.21
C PHE A 431 1.23 32.36 -21.28
N ASP A 432 0.09 32.76 -21.78
CA ASP A 432 -1.00 33.44 -21.04
C ASP A 432 -1.59 32.60 -19.91
N MET A 433 -1.33 31.28 -19.93
CA MET A 433 -1.74 30.33 -18.88
C MET A 433 -0.77 30.28 -17.69
N ILE A 434 0.41 30.88 -17.81
CA ILE A 434 1.39 30.90 -16.75
C ILE A 434 1.14 32.10 -15.87
N THR A 435 0.75 31.88 -14.61
CA THR A 435 0.63 32.94 -13.63
C THR A 435 1.79 32.90 -12.66
N VAL A 436 2.35 34.07 -12.37
CA VAL A 436 3.46 34.24 -11.44
C VAL A 436 3.02 35.17 -10.32
N ALA A 437 3.15 34.72 -9.09
CA ALA A 437 2.85 35.51 -7.89
C ALA A 437 4.03 35.48 -6.92
N THR A 438 4.09 36.45 -6.01
CA THR A 438 5.14 36.52 -5.01
C THR A 438 4.56 36.72 -3.60
N GLU A 439 5.29 36.17 -2.62
CA GLU A 439 5.11 36.43 -1.21
C GLU A 439 6.51 36.75 -0.65
N GLY A 440 6.82 38.01 -0.54
CA GLY A 440 8.20 38.44 -0.34
C GLY A 440 9.14 37.92 -1.44
N ARG A 441 10.21 37.28 -1.06
CA ARG A 441 11.19 36.66 -2.01
C ARG A 441 10.77 35.29 -2.54
N MET A 442 9.65 34.76 -2.05
CA MET A 442 9.09 33.51 -2.58
C MET A 442 8.32 33.79 -3.86
N VAL A 443 8.61 33.01 -4.90
CA VAL A 443 7.97 33.12 -6.21
C VAL A 443 7.24 31.84 -6.54
N TYR A 444 5.99 31.96 -6.93
CA TYR A 444 5.10 30.87 -7.26
C TYR A 444 4.78 30.92 -8.76
N PHE A 445 5.19 29.89 -9.49
CA PHE A 445 4.84 29.72 -10.90
C PHE A 445 3.70 28.70 -11.03
N CYS A 446 2.58 29.12 -11.58
CA CYS A 446 1.41 28.29 -11.82
C CYS A 446 1.27 28.04 -13.31
N PHE A 447 1.13 26.77 -13.68
CA PHE A 447 1.01 26.32 -15.07
C PHE A 447 -0.39 25.76 -15.38
N GLY A 448 -1.41 26.18 -14.61
CA GLY A 448 -2.76 25.60 -14.67
C GLY A 448 -2.90 24.27 -13.94
N TYR A 449 -1.90 23.83 -13.17
CA TYR A 449 -1.96 22.66 -12.29
C TYR A 449 -2.41 23.02 -10.88
N ASP A 450 -2.79 22.01 -10.09
CA ASP A 450 -3.28 22.19 -8.71
C ASP A 450 -2.26 22.80 -7.74
N GLY A 451 -0.97 22.68 -8.01
CA GLY A 451 0.09 23.20 -7.16
C GLY A 451 1.13 24.02 -7.92
N PRO A 452 1.57 25.16 -7.36
CA PRO A 452 2.60 25.98 -7.97
C PRO A 452 3.98 25.36 -7.84
N ALA A 453 4.87 25.68 -8.79
CA ALA A 453 6.30 25.50 -8.61
C ALA A 453 6.87 26.69 -7.82
N GLN A 454 7.70 26.42 -6.84
CA GLN A 454 8.27 27.42 -5.93
C GLN A 454 9.75 27.66 -6.19
N PHE A 455 10.11 28.96 -6.20
CA PHE A 455 11.47 29.42 -6.34
C PHE A 455 11.73 30.55 -5.34
N ALA A 456 13.00 30.76 -5.02
CA ALA A 456 13.42 31.95 -4.30
C ALA A 456 13.99 32.99 -5.26
N MET A 457 13.67 34.26 -5.04
CA MET A 457 14.27 35.40 -5.72
C MET A 457 15.45 35.90 -4.87
N THR A 458 16.64 35.94 -5.47
CA THR A 458 17.86 36.37 -4.82
C THR A 458 18.58 37.43 -5.64
N GLU A 459 19.59 38.07 -5.06
CA GLU A 459 20.44 39.07 -5.74
C GLU A 459 21.17 38.49 -6.97
N THR A 460 21.33 37.15 -7.01
CA THR A 460 21.95 36.46 -8.15
C THR A 460 20.94 35.95 -9.18
N GLY A 461 19.62 36.11 -8.92
CA GLY A 461 18.54 35.62 -9.75
C GLY A 461 17.66 34.60 -9.01
N PHE A 462 16.97 33.74 -9.78
CA PHE A 462 16.17 32.66 -9.19
C PHE A 462 17.06 31.54 -8.65
N ARG A 463 16.57 30.90 -7.57
CA ARG A 463 17.09 29.64 -7.04
C ARG A 463 15.93 28.68 -6.76
N SER A 464 16.16 27.40 -7.02
CA SER A 464 15.15 26.35 -6.75
C SER A 464 15.21 25.91 -5.29
N PHE A 465 14.06 25.54 -4.73
CA PHE A 465 14.00 24.84 -3.47
C PHE A 465 14.23 23.36 -3.69
N ILE A 466 15.26 22.83 -3.03
CA ILE A 466 15.41 21.40 -2.82
C ILE A 466 15.03 21.16 -1.37
N GLN A 467 13.99 20.49 -1.16
CA GLN A 467 13.42 20.09 0.13
C GLN A 467 13.88 20.87 1.38
N GLY A 468 12.95 21.35 2.15
CA GLY A 468 13.23 22.29 3.20
C GLY A 468 13.60 23.67 2.64
N GLU A 469 14.35 24.45 3.39
CA GLU A 469 14.76 25.81 3.02
C GLU A 469 16.05 25.88 2.17
N LYS A 470 16.61 24.72 1.77
CA LYS A 470 17.87 24.70 1.02
C LYS A 470 17.66 25.14 -0.42
N LEU A 471 18.42 26.16 -0.83
CA LEU A 471 18.39 26.72 -2.19
C LEU A 471 19.52 26.16 -3.05
N GLU A 472 19.19 25.81 -4.31
CA GLU A 472 20.16 25.38 -5.32
C GLU A 472 20.05 26.17 -6.63
N ASP A 473 21.16 26.22 -7.37
CA ASP A 473 21.27 26.94 -8.63
C ASP A 473 20.88 26.06 -9.86
N SER A 474 20.19 24.95 -9.60
CA SER A 474 19.73 24.02 -10.64
C SER A 474 18.39 23.41 -10.28
N ILE A 475 17.61 23.01 -11.30
CA ILE A 475 16.40 22.20 -11.14
C ILE A 475 16.79 20.74 -11.38
N PRO A 476 16.43 19.79 -10.47
CA PRO A 476 16.65 18.37 -10.68
C PRO A 476 16.04 17.90 -12.00
N GLN A 477 16.83 17.19 -12.79
CA GLN A 477 16.41 16.65 -14.08
C GLN A 477 16.05 15.16 -13.97
N PRO A 478 15.15 14.62 -14.82
CA PRO A 478 14.82 13.20 -14.83
C PRO A 478 16.10 12.39 -15.16
N LYS A 479 16.31 11.30 -14.41
CA LYS A 479 17.46 10.41 -14.63
C LYS A 479 17.26 9.48 -15.83
N VAL A 480 16.02 9.23 -16.22
CA VAL A 480 15.65 8.41 -17.38
C VAL A 480 14.75 9.22 -18.29
N THR A 481 15.17 9.38 -19.55
CA THR A 481 14.47 10.13 -20.59
C THR A 481 14.04 9.22 -21.74
N GLY A 482 13.11 9.68 -22.58
CA GLY A 482 12.63 8.96 -23.76
C GLY A 482 11.49 7.97 -23.48
N LEU A 483 11.03 7.89 -22.23
CA LEU A 483 9.90 7.05 -21.79
C LEU A 483 8.75 7.88 -21.21
N GLU A 484 8.72 9.17 -21.43
CA GLU A 484 7.78 10.14 -20.84
C GLU A 484 6.33 9.81 -21.18
N ARG A 485 6.08 9.21 -22.36
CA ARG A 485 4.75 8.74 -22.79
C ARG A 485 4.10 7.75 -21.82
N PHE A 486 4.88 7.08 -20.99
CA PHE A 486 4.40 6.10 -20.01
C PHE A 486 4.25 6.68 -18.60
N TYR A 487 4.60 7.93 -18.36
CA TYR A 487 4.55 8.55 -17.02
C TYR A 487 3.13 8.52 -16.42
N SER A 488 2.11 8.77 -17.23
CA SER A 488 0.71 8.75 -16.80
C SER A 488 0.13 7.35 -16.52
N PHE A 489 0.87 6.28 -16.86
CA PHE A 489 0.40 4.92 -16.61
C PHE A 489 0.12 4.70 -15.11
N GLY A 490 -1.02 4.04 -14.80
CA GLY A 490 -1.39 3.71 -13.43
C GLY A 490 -1.58 4.96 -12.53
N THR A 491 -2.12 6.06 -13.06
CA THR A 491 -2.31 7.33 -12.33
C THR A 491 -0.99 7.95 -11.83
N GLY A 492 0.00 8.07 -12.74
CA GLY A 492 1.32 8.65 -12.44
C GLY A 492 2.38 7.66 -11.93
N ARG A 493 2.01 6.40 -11.64
CA ARG A 493 2.98 5.38 -11.18
C ARG A 493 4.04 5.05 -12.22
N GLY A 494 3.71 5.16 -13.52
CA GLY A 494 4.69 4.97 -14.60
C GLY A 494 5.91 5.86 -14.46
N TYR A 495 5.74 7.14 -14.09
CA TYR A 495 6.84 8.05 -13.77
C TYR A 495 7.73 7.48 -12.65
N ILE A 496 7.11 7.08 -11.54
CA ILE A 496 7.84 6.57 -10.37
C ILE A 496 8.63 5.31 -10.74
N TRP A 497 8.02 4.37 -11.47
CA TRP A 497 8.68 3.12 -11.86
C TRP A 497 9.86 3.36 -12.81
N ILE A 498 9.69 4.23 -13.81
CA ILE A 498 10.75 4.57 -14.77
C ILE A 498 11.91 5.26 -14.05
N GLN A 499 11.61 6.25 -13.21
CA GLN A 499 12.66 6.97 -12.47
C GLN A 499 13.28 6.14 -11.33
N SER A 500 12.70 4.98 -10.97
CA SER A 500 13.30 4.02 -10.05
C SER A 500 14.39 3.15 -10.67
N LEU A 501 14.45 3.02 -12.01
CA LEU A 501 15.40 2.14 -12.70
C LEU A 501 16.87 2.41 -12.34
N PRO A 502 17.35 3.65 -12.22
CA PRO A 502 18.73 3.92 -11.80
C PRO A 502 19.02 3.40 -10.39
N VAL A 503 18.08 3.58 -9.44
CA VAL A 503 18.22 3.07 -8.07
C VAL A 503 18.22 1.55 -8.05
N MET A 504 17.37 0.91 -8.85
CA MET A 504 17.34 -0.54 -8.99
C MET A 504 18.66 -1.11 -9.52
N LYS A 505 19.34 -0.43 -10.46
CA LYS A 505 20.67 -0.83 -10.92
C LYS A 505 21.72 -0.88 -9.80
N GLU A 506 21.61 0.01 -8.82
CA GLU A 506 22.49 0.01 -7.66
C GLU A 506 22.18 -1.12 -6.66
N CYS A 507 20.96 -1.70 -6.75
CA CYS A 507 20.44 -2.72 -5.83
C CYS A 507 20.52 -4.15 -6.40
N LEU A 508 21.34 -4.42 -7.41
CA LEU A 508 21.43 -5.75 -8.06
C LEU A 508 21.88 -6.88 -7.10
N LEU A 509 22.63 -6.58 -6.05
CA LEU A 509 23.07 -7.57 -5.05
C LEU A 509 22.45 -7.29 -3.68
N ILE A 510 22.55 -6.06 -3.20
CA ILE A 510 22.11 -5.63 -1.87
C ILE A 510 21.25 -4.38 -2.05
N GLY A 511 20.14 -4.30 -1.31
CA GLY A 511 19.27 -3.13 -1.33
C GLY A 511 19.79 -1.97 -0.47
N LYS A 512 19.02 -0.90 -0.45
CA LYS A 512 19.28 0.31 0.35
C LYS A 512 18.84 0.20 1.81
N GLY A 513 18.17 -0.89 2.19
CA GLY A 513 17.44 -1.08 3.44
C GLY A 513 15.97 -0.69 3.31
N CYS A 514 15.11 -1.33 4.10
CA CYS A 514 13.66 -1.05 4.13
C CYS A 514 13.40 0.42 4.42
N GLY A 515 12.30 1.00 3.89
CA GLY A 515 11.93 2.40 4.10
C GLY A 515 12.83 3.45 3.44
N ASN A 516 13.98 3.06 2.84
CA ASN A 516 14.95 4.00 2.28
C ASN A 516 14.67 4.43 0.83
N PHE A 517 13.50 4.13 0.28
CA PHE A 517 13.15 4.51 -1.10
C PHE A 517 13.20 6.03 -1.29
N ALA A 518 12.50 6.80 -0.42
CA ALA A 518 12.42 8.26 -0.51
C ALA A 518 13.78 8.96 -0.52
N PHE A 519 14.79 8.39 0.14
CA PHE A 519 16.14 8.98 0.26
C PHE A 519 17.04 8.66 -0.93
N ASN A 520 16.64 7.72 -1.78
CA ASN A 520 17.43 7.28 -2.94
C ASN A 520 16.76 7.61 -4.28
N PHE A 521 15.46 7.89 -4.28
CA PHE A 521 14.68 8.32 -5.44
C PHE A 521 14.99 9.78 -5.78
N VAL A 522 14.91 10.15 -7.08
CA VAL A 522 15.03 11.54 -7.52
C VAL A 522 13.79 12.32 -7.05
N GLN A 523 14.00 13.19 -6.09
CA GLN A 523 12.96 14.09 -5.59
C GLN A 523 13.03 15.44 -6.31
N ASN A 524 11.95 16.21 -6.29
CA ASN A 524 11.86 17.57 -6.82
C ASN A 524 12.16 17.69 -8.33
N GLU A 525 12.02 16.60 -9.09
CA GLU A 525 12.03 16.67 -10.54
C GLU A 525 10.69 17.30 -10.99
N MET A 526 10.78 18.56 -11.40
CA MET A 526 9.63 19.45 -11.56
C MET A 526 8.67 18.98 -12.65
N VAL A 527 9.19 18.60 -13.81
CA VAL A 527 8.39 18.29 -15.00
C VAL A 527 7.57 17.03 -14.81
N GLY A 528 8.20 15.95 -14.35
CA GLY A 528 7.50 14.69 -14.07
C GLY A 528 6.48 14.82 -12.95
N LEU A 529 6.82 15.52 -11.86
CA LEU A 529 5.92 15.73 -10.75
C LEU A 529 4.69 16.57 -11.12
N LEU A 530 4.88 17.68 -11.85
CA LEU A 530 3.75 18.49 -12.32
C LEU A 530 2.86 17.71 -13.27
N ASN A 531 3.44 17.06 -14.28
CA ASN A 531 2.68 16.35 -15.30
C ASN A 531 1.97 15.07 -14.77
N THR A 532 2.41 14.51 -13.65
CA THR A 532 1.81 13.28 -13.09
C THR A 532 0.97 13.53 -11.86
N ASN A 533 1.39 14.43 -10.96
CA ASN A 533 0.76 14.65 -9.66
C ASN A 533 0.15 16.06 -9.53
N GLY A 534 0.36 16.94 -10.52
CA GLY A 534 -0.15 18.30 -10.49
C GLY A 534 0.53 19.22 -9.46
N SER A 535 1.63 18.78 -8.82
CA SER A 535 2.32 19.57 -7.79
C SER A 535 3.78 19.14 -7.66
N THR A 536 4.69 20.09 -7.45
CA THR A 536 6.11 19.83 -7.17
C THR A 536 6.39 19.56 -5.69
N LYS A 537 5.44 19.83 -4.81
CA LYS A 537 5.58 19.63 -3.35
C LYS A 537 5.41 18.17 -2.90
N TYR A 538 5.15 17.27 -3.83
CA TYR A 538 4.90 15.87 -3.51
C TYR A 538 6.20 15.11 -3.31
N VAL A 539 6.39 14.57 -2.11
CA VAL A 539 7.51 13.66 -1.81
C VAL A 539 7.13 12.26 -2.24
N ILE A 540 7.91 11.68 -3.15
CA ILE A 540 7.73 10.28 -3.56
C ILE A 540 8.39 9.40 -2.49
N ASP A 541 7.61 8.90 -1.56
CA ASP A 541 8.08 8.09 -0.44
C ASP A 541 8.21 6.60 -0.80
N ARG A 542 7.44 6.14 -1.79
CA ARG A 542 7.35 4.73 -2.19
C ARG A 542 7.05 4.58 -3.68
N PRO A 543 7.34 3.40 -4.28
CA PRO A 543 7.14 3.18 -5.71
C PRO A 543 5.70 2.82 -6.10
N HIS A 544 4.78 2.61 -5.15
CA HIS A 544 3.45 2.04 -5.38
C HIS A 544 3.50 0.74 -6.20
N ASN A 545 4.47 -0.10 -5.86
CA ASN A 545 4.69 -1.42 -6.43
C ASN A 545 5.52 -2.25 -5.44
N TRP A 546 4.92 -3.27 -4.83
CA TRP A 546 5.56 -4.11 -3.81
C TRP A 546 6.88 -4.74 -4.29
N TYR A 547 6.94 -5.12 -5.57
CA TYR A 547 8.14 -5.77 -6.12
C TYR A 547 9.30 -4.78 -6.31
N ILE A 548 9.02 -3.57 -6.81
CA ILE A 548 10.03 -2.50 -6.91
C ILE A 548 10.46 -2.05 -5.52
N GLN A 549 9.52 -1.89 -4.57
CA GLN A 549 9.82 -1.57 -3.18
C GLN A 549 10.75 -2.62 -2.57
N SER A 550 10.41 -3.91 -2.72
CA SER A 550 11.25 -5.02 -2.23
C SER A 550 12.62 -5.04 -2.90
N PHE A 551 12.70 -4.71 -4.20
CA PHE A 551 13.97 -4.68 -4.94
C PHE A 551 14.88 -3.57 -4.41
N VAL A 552 14.37 -2.36 -4.29
CA VAL A 552 15.16 -1.22 -3.78
C VAL A 552 15.55 -1.43 -2.32
N SER A 553 14.63 -1.95 -1.51
CA SER A 553 14.86 -2.19 -0.08
C SER A 553 15.85 -3.32 0.19
N ASN A 554 15.74 -4.46 -0.50
CA ASN A 554 16.41 -5.70 -0.11
C ASN A 554 17.27 -6.33 -1.23
N GLY A 555 17.30 -5.75 -2.43
CA GLY A 555 18.07 -6.22 -3.57
C GLY A 555 17.36 -7.27 -4.44
N LEU A 556 17.91 -7.50 -5.64
CA LEU A 556 17.38 -8.46 -6.61
C LEU A 556 17.31 -9.89 -6.04
N PRO A 557 18.33 -10.43 -5.33
CA PRO A 557 18.26 -11.80 -4.83
C PRO A 557 17.11 -12.03 -3.84
N TYR A 558 16.76 -11.02 -3.02
CA TYR A 558 15.57 -11.08 -2.17
C TYR A 558 14.29 -11.26 -3.00
N VAL A 559 14.13 -10.44 -4.04
CA VAL A 559 12.95 -10.49 -4.93
C VAL A 559 12.89 -11.83 -5.65
N LEU A 560 14.02 -12.36 -6.12
CA LEU A 560 14.08 -13.67 -6.76
C LEU A 560 13.65 -14.79 -5.79
N CYS A 561 14.08 -14.76 -4.52
CA CYS A 561 13.63 -15.72 -3.50
C CYS A 561 12.13 -15.58 -3.24
N MET A 562 11.60 -14.35 -3.12
CA MET A 562 10.17 -14.08 -2.93
C MET A 562 9.34 -14.61 -4.11
N LEU A 563 9.73 -14.29 -5.34
CA LEU A 563 9.05 -14.78 -6.54
C LEU A 563 9.15 -16.31 -6.69
N ALA A 564 10.31 -16.91 -6.37
CA ALA A 564 10.48 -18.36 -6.40
C ALA A 564 9.55 -19.04 -5.37
N LEU A 565 9.38 -18.45 -4.19
CA LEU A 565 8.43 -18.91 -3.18
C LEU A 565 6.98 -18.84 -3.70
N PHE A 566 6.60 -17.74 -4.36
CA PHE A 566 5.27 -17.57 -4.95
C PHE A 566 5.03 -18.56 -6.09
N VAL A 567 6.00 -18.71 -6.99
CA VAL A 567 5.95 -19.68 -8.11
C VAL A 567 5.86 -21.12 -7.59
N PHE A 568 6.58 -21.44 -6.50
CA PHE A 568 6.48 -22.77 -5.88
C PHE A 568 5.03 -23.09 -5.47
N VAL A 569 4.36 -22.19 -4.78
CA VAL A 569 2.96 -22.37 -4.35
C VAL A 569 2.04 -22.49 -5.57
N LEU A 570 2.23 -21.63 -6.59
CA LEU A 570 1.46 -21.66 -7.83
C LEU A 570 1.59 -23.02 -8.56
N LEU A 571 2.81 -23.52 -8.73
CA LEU A 571 3.04 -24.80 -9.42
C LEU A 571 2.41 -25.96 -8.64
N ARG A 572 2.52 -25.97 -7.32
CA ARG A 572 1.89 -27.00 -6.46
C ARG A 572 0.37 -26.92 -6.52
N PHE A 573 -0.21 -25.74 -6.53
CA PHE A 573 -1.64 -25.56 -6.72
C PHE A 573 -2.11 -26.10 -8.08
N ILE A 574 -1.40 -25.79 -9.17
CA ILE A 574 -1.72 -26.33 -10.52
C ILE A 574 -1.71 -27.86 -10.51
N VAL A 575 -0.73 -28.47 -9.83
CA VAL A 575 -0.66 -29.95 -9.69
C VAL A 575 -1.88 -30.47 -8.91
N MET A 576 -2.26 -29.86 -7.79
CA MET A 576 -3.47 -30.25 -7.04
C MET A 576 -4.73 -30.12 -7.89
N ALA A 577 -4.84 -29.02 -8.64
CA ALA A 577 -5.95 -28.78 -9.54
C ALA A 577 -6.04 -29.87 -10.64
N LYS A 578 -4.92 -30.22 -11.29
CA LYS A 578 -4.87 -31.29 -12.30
C LYS A 578 -5.22 -32.66 -11.72
N ARG A 579 -4.78 -32.97 -10.51
CA ARG A 579 -5.05 -34.23 -9.79
C ARG A 579 -6.45 -34.32 -9.20
N LYS A 580 -7.26 -33.25 -9.28
CA LYS A 580 -8.61 -33.14 -8.68
C LYS A 580 -8.58 -33.27 -7.14
N GLU A 581 -7.50 -32.85 -6.52
CA GLU A 581 -7.28 -32.89 -5.07
C GLU A 581 -7.64 -31.56 -4.40
N LEU A 582 -8.14 -30.58 -5.15
CA LEU A 582 -8.41 -29.22 -4.71
C LEU A 582 -9.77 -29.14 -4.03
N GLU A 583 -9.76 -28.77 -2.74
CA GLU A 583 -10.94 -28.45 -1.96
C GLU A 583 -11.38 -26.99 -2.18
N HIS A 584 -12.61 -26.63 -1.79
CA HIS A 584 -13.11 -25.26 -1.97
C HIS A 584 -12.25 -24.23 -1.22
N PHE A 585 -11.99 -24.50 0.07
CA PHE A 585 -11.15 -23.62 0.87
C PHE A 585 -9.74 -23.43 0.29
N ASP A 586 -9.11 -24.52 -0.19
CA ASP A 586 -7.77 -24.45 -0.82
C ASP A 586 -7.80 -23.55 -2.06
N ALA A 587 -8.87 -23.63 -2.88
CA ALA A 587 -9.03 -22.81 -4.06
C ALA A 587 -9.25 -21.33 -3.72
N GLY A 588 -10.10 -21.05 -2.71
CA GLY A 588 -10.31 -19.69 -2.20
C GLY A 588 -9.03 -19.07 -1.63
N LEU A 589 -8.32 -19.82 -0.79
CA LEU A 589 -7.05 -19.42 -0.19
C LEU A 589 -5.99 -19.10 -1.25
N PHE A 590 -5.87 -19.94 -2.26
CA PHE A 590 -4.92 -19.69 -3.34
C PHE A 590 -5.34 -18.50 -4.20
N GLY A 591 -6.64 -18.40 -4.54
CA GLY A 591 -7.18 -17.24 -5.24
C GLY A 591 -6.91 -15.94 -4.49
N ALA A 592 -7.11 -15.94 -3.16
CA ALA A 592 -6.82 -14.82 -2.28
C ALA A 592 -5.34 -14.41 -2.31
N CYS A 593 -4.43 -15.37 -2.12
CA CYS A 593 -2.99 -15.09 -2.17
C CYS A 593 -2.56 -14.55 -3.54
N LEU A 594 -3.02 -15.16 -4.64
CA LEU A 594 -2.69 -14.70 -5.98
C LEU A 594 -3.30 -13.32 -6.26
N GLY A 595 -4.55 -13.07 -5.86
CA GLY A 595 -5.20 -11.77 -5.98
C GLY A 595 -4.41 -10.68 -5.26
N PHE A 596 -3.96 -10.93 -4.03
CA PHE A 596 -3.14 -9.98 -3.27
C PHE A 596 -1.77 -9.74 -3.93
N MET A 597 -1.12 -10.79 -4.46
CA MET A 597 0.13 -10.63 -5.21
C MET A 597 -0.05 -9.81 -6.49
N ILE A 598 -1.20 -9.92 -7.17
CA ILE A 598 -1.54 -9.10 -8.33
C ILE A 598 -1.77 -7.64 -7.91
N THR A 599 -2.47 -7.38 -6.81
CA THR A 599 -2.62 -6.00 -6.30
C THR A 599 -1.28 -5.36 -5.98
N GLY A 600 -0.30 -6.14 -5.53
CA GLY A 600 1.06 -5.69 -5.23
C GLY A 600 1.86 -5.18 -6.46
N ILE A 601 1.39 -5.41 -7.70
CA ILE A 601 1.98 -4.79 -8.90
C ILE A 601 1.71 -3.27 -8.92
N ILE A 602 0.57 -2.84 -8.36
CA ILE A 602 0.13 -1.44 -8.40
C ILE A 602 0.05 -0.83 -6.98
N ASN A 603 0.12 -1.64 -5.93
CA ASN A 603 0.08 -1.19 -4.54
C ASN A 603 1.37 -1.59 -3.82
N ASP A 604 1.65 -0.84 -2.75
CA ASP A 604 2.77 -1.12 -1.85
C ASP A 604 2.43 -2.26 -0.88
N SER A 605 3.47 -2.78 -0.26
CA SER A 605 3.40 -3.50 0.99
C SER A 605 2.81 -2.60 2.10
N CYS A 606 2.08 -3.18 3.05
CA CYS A 606 1.50 -2.41 4.16
C CYS A 606 1.43 -3.25 5.43
N VAL A 607 1.95 -2.71 6.51
CA VAL A 607 1.94 -3.36 7.83
C VAL A 607 0.53 -3.75 8.28
N THR A 608 -0.52 -3.07 7.82
CA THR A 608 -1.90 -3.37 8.21
C THR A 608 -2.44 -4.68 7.62
N VAL A 609 -2.05 -5.05 6.40
CA VAL A 609 -2.62 -6.21 5.65
C VAL A 609 -1.63 -7.35 5.51
N ASN A 610 -0.34 -7.04 5.33
CA ASN A 610 0.69 -8.04 5.08
C ASN A 610 0.76 -9.16 6.10
N PRO A 611 0.64 -8.95 7.41
CA PRO A 611 0.65 -10.06 8.37
C PRO A 611 -0.45 -11.09 8.10
N ILE A 612 -1.64 -10.65 7.69
CA ILE A 612 -2.74 -11.55 7.35
C ILE A 612 -2.43 -12.30 6.05
N PHE A 613 -1.88 -11.59 5.05
CA PHE A 613 -1.41 -12.24 3.82
C PHE A 613 -0.36 -13.32 4.12
N TRP A 614 0.68 -13.02 4.91
CA TRP A 614 1.74 -13.97 5.21
C TRP A 614 1.26 -15.15 6.06
N LEU A 615 0.28 -14.94 6.95
CA LEU A 615 -0.41 -16.03 7.65
C LEU A 615 -1.09 -16.97 6.64
N LEU A 616 -1.95 -16.42 5.79
CA LEU A 616 -2.71 -17.18 4.79
C LEU A 616 -1.80 -17.84 3.76
N PHE A 617 -0.72 -17.13 3.36
CA PHE A 617 0.28 -17.67 2.46
C PHE A 617 1.04 -18.86 3.07
N GLY A 618 1.40 -18.79 4.36
CA GLY A 618 1.97 -19.93 5.11
C GLY A 618 1.03 -21.13 5.13
N VAL A 619 -0.26 -20.89 5.31
CA VAL A 619 -1.30 -21.93 5.18
C VAL A 619 -1.34 -22.50 3.77
N ALA A 620 -1.26 -21.68 2.72
CA ALA A 620 -1.22 -22.14 1.33
C ALA A 620 0.01 -23.02 1.06
N VAL A 621 1.18 -22.68 1.61
CA VAL A 621 2.40 -23.49 1.51
C VAL A 621 2.17 -24.89 2.09
N ILE A 622 1.66 -25.01 3.31
CA ILE A 622 1.49 -26.33 3.96
C ILE A 622 0.35 -27.13 3.34
N ARG A 623 -0.75 -26.49 2.92
CA ARG A 623 -1.87 -27.14 2.25
C ARG A 623 -1.44 -27.75 0.91
N THR A 624 -0.63 -27.06 0.13
CA THR A 624 -0.11 -27.55 -1.14
C THR A 624 0.94 -28.65 -0.97
N ALA A 625 1.69 -28.66 0.15
CA ALA A 625 2.68 -29.70 0.44
C ALA A 625 2.06 -31.02 0.93
N GLY A 626 0.92 -30.98 1.61
CA GLY A 626 0.26 -32.13 2.25
C GLY A 626 -0.77 -32.89 1.37
N ALA A 627 -1.14 -32.37 0.20
CA ALA A 627 -2.23 -32.90 -0.61
C ALA A 627 -2.07 -34.39 -0.99
N SER A 628 -0.86 -34.83 -1.36
CA SER A 628 -0.60 -36.22 -1.71
C SER A 628 -0.68 -37.23 -0.54
N VAL A 629 -0.49 -36.75 0.68
CA VAL A 629 -0.53 -37.56 1.91
C VAL A 629 -1.99 -37.77 2.35
N ARG A 630 -2.83 -36.73 2.23
CA ARG A 630 -4.26 -36.79 2.60
C ARG A 630 -5.03 -37.81 1.76
N LYS A 631 -4.81 -37.85 0.45
CA LYS A 631 -5.50 -38.81 -0.43
C LYS A 631 -5.13 -40.27 -0.12
N LYS A 632 -3.87 -40.54 0.24
CA LYS A 632 -3.46 -41.88 0.67
C LYS A 632 -4.15 -42.31 1.97
N ALA A 633 -4.37 -41.39 2.90
CA ALA A 633 -5.08 -41.66 4.15
C ALA A 633 -6.59 -41.85 3.93
N GLN A 634 -7.23 -41.06 3.06
CA GLN A 634 -8.65 -41.20 2.71
C GLN A 634 -8.97 -42.47 1.91
N ASN A 635 -8.04 -42.96 1.10
CA ASN A 635 -8.22 -44.23 0.35
C ASN A 635 -7.87 -45.46 1.21
N ALA A 636 -7.30 -45.26 2.40
CA ALA A 636 -6.96 -46.34 3.34
C ALA A 636 -7.96 -46.47 4.51
N ALA A 637 -8.86 -45.51 4.66
CA ALA A 637 -10.00 -45.50 5.58
C ALA A 637 -11.29 -45.82 4.85
#